data_51fa15f33f15a251db40169efb6c321a
#
_entry.id   51fa15f33f15a251db40169efb6c321a
#
_cell.length_a   1.000
_cell.length_b   1.000
_cell.length_c   1.000
_cell.angle_alpha   90.00
_cell.angle_beta   90.00
_cell.angle_gamma   90.00
#
_symmetry.space_group_name_H-M   'P 1'
#
loop_
_entity.id
_entity.type
_entity.pdbx_description
1 polymer ?
#
loop_
_entity_poly.entity_id
_entity_poly.type
_entity_poly.pdbx_seq_one_letter_code
_entity_poly.pdbx_strand_id
1 'polypeptide(L)'
;MIQEIDSKKRARFIGSHNLFLLSASDFVHFGTSLQDVLWKDIIGGISPLKINVLRKILLGIILVFLPTLSNAQDTKVSLCLKDSLGQSIDWTSCSVFNAKKNVLVLSSWSNENGEVSFLLSSDDSYILKVSHMGSLLKELHFNIPKGVDKLELGTLYLSMNSVLLDEAVVQGKRVSRKANNIKVNIKGSSLENIGTTMDVLREIPRVVIQGDEISILGKGTPSIYLNGRKVLNIDEILNIKSSEIKTIEVLGNPNGRYGVNTSSAIVITTSTSSKDIWGIDLMDKVGSKGKFSNALNVTAYLNFPKLSIKVGTNHVYGEKMYHKEDTYDYSVRGNQISNRSITELSDVQKNLSLSTEVVYRINDNHSIDLFANLDPTTHGKEHLDGLLHHNDINNVNLVQEFNSITQTNSSNTLLSGAYHFNTTKTKIDLSGTYFYLNQNANRHLSTEQEDSNFDQKSIANNITLKGDCEQNLSKVFSLFSGIEYVSTQRDGKYKTTNSNTDFFRQKQLIGYVALQANINKRWRAQAQMGMEFIDFKYFKNETIINEQSKRSLKYLPKLSVSYENEDFSLELSYNKTIDKPSYNQLSSNSFMSNKYLRWDGNPTLRNSYVHSLTTDLTYGWANLSLSYSRVKDGFLKSAHCLIPKA
;
A
#
# COMPACT_ATOMS: atom_id res chain seq x y z
N MET A 1 31.84 38.48 -12.57
CA MET A 1 30.93 38.86 -13.69
C MET A 1 29.75 37.92 -13.59
N ILE A 2 28.75 38.40 -12.91
CA ILE A 2 27.52 37.69 -12.54
C ILE A 2 26.56 37.80 -13.74
N GLN A 3 26.03 36.70 -14.24
CA GLN A 3 24.83 36.74 -15.07
C GLN A 3 23.72 35.98 -14.36
N GLU A 4 22.75 36.78 -13.93
CA GLU A 4 21.41 36.40 -13.55
C GLU A 4 20.73 35.58 -14.63
N ILE A 5 20.16 34.41 -14.29
CA ILE A 5 19.19 33.71 -15.13
C ILE A 5 17.88 33.62 -14.39
N ASP A 6 16.95 34.33 -14.95
CA ASP A 6 15.57 34.61 -14.59
C ASP A 6 14.72 33.33 -14.37
N SER A 7 14.09 33.26 -13.22
CA SER A 7 13.17 32.23 -12.78
C SER A 7 11.74 32.53 -13.24
N LYS A 8 11.35 32.15 -14.44
CA LYS A 8 9.94 32.04 -14.85
C LYS A 8 9.77 31.11 -16.05
N LYS A 9 9.66 29.80 -15.82
CA LYS A 9 8.85 28.92 -16.71
C LYS A 9 8.16 27.84 -15.89
N ARG A 10 6.88 28.08 -15.58
CA ARG A 10 5.95 27.04 -15.17
C ARG A 10 5.75 26.09 -16.34
N ALA A 11 6.26 24.90 -16.25
CA ALA A 11 5.90 23.81 -17.16
C ALA A 11 4.63 23.12 -16.62
N ARG A 12 3.50 23.32 -17.31
CA ARG A 12 2.32 22.45 -17.20
C ARG A 12 2.67 21.13 -17.88
N PHE A 13 2.77 20.06 -17.12
CA PHE A 13 2.75 18.71 -17.68
C PHE A 13 1.30 18.31 -17.92
N ILE A 14 0.90 18.34 -19.19
CA ILE A 14 -0.29 17.64 -19.70
C ILE A 14 0.22 16.29 -20.14
N GLY A 15 -0.19 15.23 -19.45
CA GLY A 15 0.14 13.85 -19.84
C GLY A 15 -0.62 13.45 -21.10
N SER A 16 0.08 13.38 -22.21
CA SER A 16 -0.38 12.64 -23.39
C SER A 16 0.40 11.34 -23.47
N HIS A 17 -0.29 10.21 -23.32
CA HIS A 17 0.26 8.90 -23.63
C HIS A 17 0.35 8.78 -25.15
N ASN A 18 1.48 9.17 -25.71
CA ASN A 18 1.85 8.79 -27.07
C ASN A 18 2.64 7.48 -27.02
N LEU A 19 2.00 6.42 -27.48
CA LEU A 19 2.70 5.19 -27.87
C LEU A 19 3.56 5.53 -29.09
N PHE A 20 4.88 5.67 -28.89
CA PHE A 20 5.82 5.79 -30.00
C PHE A 20 5.93 4.42 -30.68
N LEU A 21 5.37 4.30 -31.88
CA LEU A 21 5.74 3.26 -32.84
C LEU A 21 7.12 3.61 -33.38
N LEU A 22 8.16 3.01 -32.82
CA LEU A 22 9.51 3.07 -33.37
C LEU A 22 9.54 2.26 -34.69
N SER A 23 10.07 2.87 -35.73
CA SER A 23 10.27 2.19 -37.00
C SER A 23 11.37 1.10 -36.91
N ALA A 24 11.36 0.15 -37.80
CA ALA A 24 12.37 -0.93 -37.83
C ALA A 24 13.83 -0.40 -37.94
N SER A 25 14.04 0.81 -38.47
CA SER A 25 15.34 1.48 -38.53
C SER A 25 15.82 1.97 -37.17
N ASP A 26 14.90 2.37 -36.27
CA ASP A 26 15.22 2.83 -34.91
C ASP A 26 15.63 1.66 -34.02
N PHE A 27 15.07 0.47 -34.25
CA PHE A 27 15.46 -0.77 -33.55
C PHE A 27 16.89 -1.24 -33.90
N VAL A 28 17.33 -1.05 -35.12
CA VAL A 28 18.70 -1.42 -35.54
C VAL A 28 19.74 -0.46 -34.88
N HIS A 29 19.43 0.84 -34.80
CA HIS A 29 20.32 1.80 -34.15
C HIS A 29 20.35 1.66 -32.60
N PHE A 30 19.23 1.28 -31.99
CA PHE A 30 19.18 0.99 -30.56
C PHE A 30 19.94 -0.29 -30.19
N GLY A 31 19.90 -1.32 -31.08
CA GLY A 31 20.61 -2.58 -30.90
C GLY A 31 22.14 -2.42 -30.97
N THR A 32 22.65 -1.53 -31.80
CA THR A 32 24.11 -1.28 -31.91
C THR A 32 24.65 -0.47 -30.74
N SER A 33 23.92 0.50 -30.20
CA SER A 33 24.37 1.27 -29.04
C SER A 33 24.30 0.47 -27.73
N LEU A 34 23.34 -0.47 -27.60
CA LEU A 34 23.28 -1.40 -26.46
C LEU A 34 24.42 -2.43 -26.50
N GLN A 35 24.88 -2.85 -27.71
CA GLN A 35 26.01 -3.76 -27.84
C GLN A 35 27.31 -3.16 -27.29
N ASP A 36 27.58 -1.87 -27.54
CA ASP A 36 28.82 -1.23 -27.10
C ASP A 36 28.88 -0.97 -25.58
N VAL A 37 27.72 -0.75 -24.93
CA VAL A 37 27.64 -0.53 -23.48
C VAL A 37 27.66 -1.84 -22.69
N LEU A 38 27.01 -2.89 -23.17
CA LEU A 38 26.96 -4.19 -22.50
C LEU A 38 28.29 -4.98 -22.59
N TRP A 39 29.14 -4.69 -23.60
CA TRP A 39 30.38 -5.43 -23.80
C TRP A 39 31.59 -4.90 -23.00
N LYS A 40 31.57 -3.67 -22.55
CA LYS A 40 32.70 -3.08 -21.82
C LYS A 40 32.71 -3.33 -20.32
N ASP A 41 31.53 -3.44 -19.67
CA ASP A 41 31.47 -3.43 -18.20
C ASP A 41 31.06 -4.76 -17.52
N ILE A 42 30.58 -5.76 -18.28
CA ILE A 42 30.04 -7.00 -17.66
C ILE A 42 30.92 -8.24 -17.89
N ILE A 43 31.86 -8.25 -18.83
CA ILE A 43 32.54 -9.50 -19.24
C ILE A 43 34.08 -9.48 -19.07
N GLY A 44 34.60 -8.79 -18.12
CA GLY A 44 36.04 -8.81 -17.77
C GLY A 44 36.55 -10.12 -17.17
N GLY A 45 35.96 -11.29 -17.44
CA GLY A 45 36.44 -12.54 -16.80
C GLY A 45 35.95 -13.86 -17.38
N ILE A 46 35.31 -13.89 -18.54
CA ILE A 46 34.75 -15.13 -19.10
C ILE A 46 35.50 -15.56 -20.37
N SER A 47 35.88 -16.84 -20.43
CA SER A 47 36.66 -17.39 -21.56
C SER A 47 35.88 -17.36 -22.89
N PRO A 48 36.57 -17.22 -24.04
CA PRO A 48 35.94 -17.06 -25.40
C PRO A 48 34.99 -18.18 -25.79
N LEU A 49 35.15 -19.38 -25.25
CA LEU A 49 34.29 -20.53 -25.55
C LEU A 49 32.87 -20.42 -24.96
N LYS A 50 32.73 -19.81 -23.79
CA LYS A 50 31.43 -19.61 -23.13
C LYS A 50 30.62 -18.47 -23.76
N ILE A 51 31.32 -17.50 -24.37
CA ILE A 51 30.71 -16.38 -25.08
C ILE A 51 29.99 -16.85 -26.34
N ASN A 52 30.54 -17.81 -27.08
CA ASN A 52 29.92 -18.36 -28.29
C ASN A 52 28.65 -19.17 -28.01
N VAL A 53 28.57 -19.83 -26.85
CA VAL A 53 27.36 -20.57 -26.44
C VAL A 53 26.25 -19.59 -26.02
N LEU A 54 26.59 -18.55 -25.24
CA LEU A 54 25.63 -17.49 -24.84
C LEU A 54 25.09 -16.74 -26.07
N ARG A 55 25.96 -16.44 -27.05
CA ARG A 55 25.58 -15.78 -28.33
C ARG A 55 24.63 -16.62 -29.16
N LYS A 56 24.80 -17.95 -29.20
CA LYS A 56 23.89 -18.87 -29.89
C LYS A 56 22.54 -19.00 -29.16
N ILE A 57 22.53 -18.98 -27.83
CA ILE A 57 21.30 -19.01 -27.03
C ILE A 57 20.54 -17.68 -27.18
N LEU A 58 21.23 -16.54 -27.13
CA LEU A 58 20.59 -15.23 -27.34
C LEU A 58 20.05 -15.06 -28.77
N LEU A 59 20.77 -15.52 -29.79
CA LEU A 59 20.28 -15.56 -31.17
C LEU A 59 19.09 -16.51 -31.33
N GLY A 60 19.07 -17.65 -30.64
CA GLY A 60 17.95 -18.58 -30.62
C GLY A 60 16.70 -17.97 -29.98
N ILE A 61 16.86 -17.22 -28.87
CA ILE A 61 15.75 -16.51 -28.22
C ILE A 61 15.22 -15.37 -29.10
N ILE A 62 16.10 -14.61 -29.78
CA ILE A 62 15.70 -13.54 -30.70
C ILE A 62 14.97 -14.13 -31.92
N LEU A 63 15.38 -15.31 -32.45
CA LEU A 63 14.72 -15.98 -33.58
C LEU A 63 13.35 -16.58 -33.20
N VAL A 64 13.11 -16.92 -31.92
CA VAL A 64 11.81 -17.41 -31.46
C VAL A 64 10.82 -16.24 -31.22
N PHE A 65 11.33 -15.01 -31.01
CA PHE A 65 10.54 -13.79 -30.87
C PHE A 65 10.43 -12.93 -32.14
N LEU A 66 10.97 -13.37 -33.28
CA LEU A 66 10.60 -12.76 -34.55
C LEU A 66 9.19 -13.27 -34.88
N PRO A 67 8.14 -12.44 -34.77
CA PRO A 67 6.87 -12.81 -35.38
C PRO A 67 7.13 -13.01 -36.86
N THR A 68 6.71 -14.13 -37.40
CA THR A 68 6.55 -14.28 -38.84
C THR A 68 5.75 -13.07 -39.29
N LEU A 69 6.39 -12.17 -40.03
CA LEU A 69 5.74 -11.09 -40.74
C LEU A 69 4.84 -11.74 -41.79
N SER A 70 3.68 -12.21 -41.34
CA SER A 70 2.53 -12.38 -42.19
C SER A 70 2.17 -10.98 -42.66
N ASN A 71 2.24 -10.69 -43.93
CA ASN A 71 1.70 -9.49 -44.55
C ASN A 71 0.17 -9.53 -44.44
N ALA A 72 -0.35 -9.28 -43.26
CA ALA A 72 -1.73 -8.94 -43.05
C ALA A 72 -1.86 -7.47 -43.45
N GLN A 73 -2.56 -7.19 -44.51
CA GLN A 73 -2.88 -5.84 -44.92
C GLN A 73 -3.83 -5.25 -43.89
N ASP A 74 -3.34 -4.30 -43.10
CA ASP A 74 -4.14 -3.64 -42.07
C ASP A 74 -5.09 -2.63 -42.70
N THR A 75 -6.38 -2.71 -42.34
CA THR A 75 -7.43 -1.80 -42.77
C THR A 75 -7.64 -0.75 -41.69
N LYS A 76 -7.67 0.53 -42.06
CA LYS A 76 -8.07 1.61 -41.15
C LYS A 76 -9.59 1.66 -41.05
N VAL A 77 -10.13 1.30 -39.87
CA VAL A 77 -11.57 1.38 -39.56
C VAL A 77 -11.83 2.65 -38.77
N SER A 78 -12.84 3.45 -39.17
CA SER A 78 -13.22 4.69 -38.50
C SER A 78 -14.72 4.79 -38.28
N LEU A 79 -15.13 5.45 -37.21
CA LEU A 79 -16.52 5.77 -36.88
C LEU A 79 -16.62 7.07 -36.08
N CYS A 80 -17.82 7.64 -36.04
CA CYS A 80 -18.13 8.82 -35.25
C CYS A 80 -19.27 8.49 -34.27
N LEU A 81 -19.13 8.91 -32.99
CA LEU A 81 -20.10 8.68 -31.93
C LEU A 81 -20.88 9.97 -31.64
N LYS A 82 -22.20 9.88 -31.69
CA LYS A 82 -23.09 10.99 -31.36
C LYS A 82 -24.20 10.54 -30.41
N ASP A 83 -24.71 11.47 -29.63
CA ASP A 83 -25.89 11.25 -28.78
C ASP A 83 -27.18 11.30 -29.61
N SER A 84 -28.31 11.07 -28.98
CA SER A 84 -29.64 11.15 -29.60
C SER A 84 -30.03 12.54 -30.09
N LEU A 85 -29.31 13.60 -29.66
CA LEU A 85 -29.48 14.98 -30.09
C LEU A 85 -28.52 15.40 -31.20
N GLY A 86 -27.60 14.48 -31.63
CA GLY A 86 -26.60 14.71 -32.67
C GLY A 86 -25.30 15.39 -32.18
N GLN A 87 -25.12 15.55 -30.87
CA GLN A 87 -23.91 16.08 -30.29
C GLN A 87 -22.83 15.00 -30.23
N SER A 88 -21.56 15.36 -30.48
CA SER A 88 -20.43 14.44 -30.41
C SER A 88 -20.18 13.99 -28.97
N ILE A 89 -19.90 12.70 -28.77
CA ILE A 89 -19.62 12.12 -27.46
C ILE A 89 -18.12 11.81 -27.39
N ASP A 90 -17.42 12.50 -26.50
CA ASP A 90 -16.00 12.28 -26.18
C ASP A 90 -15.80 11.22 -25.08
N TRP A 91 -14.57 10.80 -24.89
CA TRP A 91 -14.15 9.87 -23.82
C TRP A 91 -15.01 8.59 -23.71
N THR A 92 -15.54 8.13 -24.83
CA THR A 92 -16.29 6.89 -24.93
C THR A 92 -15.36 5.76 -25.34
N SER A 93 -15.32 4.70 -24.55
CA SER A 93 -14.47 3.53 -24.81
C SER A 93 -15.07 2.67 -25.92
N CYS A 94 -14.24 2.37 -26.91
CA CYS A 94 -14.54 1.51 -28.05
C CYS A 94 -13.58 0.32 -28.05
N SER A 95 -14.07 -0.86 -27.70
CA SER A 95 -13.30 -2.10 -27.61
C SER A 95 -13.65 -3.03 -28.77
N VAL A 96 -12.67 -3.47 -29.53
CA VAL A 96 -12.86 -4.35 -30.68
C VAL A 96 -12.43 -5.76 -30.31
N PHE A 97 -13.33 -6.71 -30.51
CA PHE A 97 -13.11 -8.14 -30.28
C PHE A 97 -13.10 -8.89 -31.60
N ASN A 98 -12.27 -9.92 -31.73
CA ASN A 98 -12.39 -10.87 -32.84
C ASN A 98 -13.64 -11.71 -32.64
N ALA A 99 -14.55 -11.72 -33.65
CA ALA A 99 -15.85 -12.36 -33.51
C ALA A 99 -15.78 -13.90 -33.40
N LYS A 100 -14.75 -14.53 -33.99
CA LYS A 100 -14.59 -16.00 -33.96
C LYS A 100 -13.97 -16.49 -32.67
N LYS A 101 -13.02 -15.73 -32.13
CA LYS A 101 -12.24 -16.13 -30.91
C LYS A 101 -12.76 -15.50 -29.64
N ASN A 102 -13.63 -14.49 -29.72
CA ASN A 102 -14.14 -13.65 -28.64
C ASN A 102 -13.02 -13.07 -27.76
N VAL A 103 -11.89 -12.70 -28.39
CA VAL A 103 -10.70 -12.12 -27.73
C VAL A 103 -10.64 -10.65 -28.07
N LEU A 104 -10.32 -9.82 -27.08
CA LEU A 104 -10.06 -8.38 -27.26
C LEU A 104 -8.86 -8.20 -28.18
N VAL A 105 -9.03 -7.49 -29.28
CA VAL A 105 -7.97 -7.15 -30.22
C VAL A 105 -7.31 -5.83 -29.84
N LEU A 106 -8.12 -4.81 -29.61
CA LEU A 106 -7.67 -3.48 -29.18
C LEU A 106 -8.82 -2.65 -28.61
N SER A 107 -8.48 -1.56 -27.93
CA SER A 107 -9.43 -0.55 -27.44
C SER A 107 -8.91 0.84 -27.76
N SER A 108 -9.83 1.77 -28.04
CA SER A 108 -9.53 3.19 -28.25
C SER A 108 -10.63 4.04 -27.63
N TRP A 109 -10.39 5.36 -27.51
CA TRP A 109 -11.36 6.32 -26.97
C TRP A 109 -11.74 7.32 -28.03
N SER A 110 -13.00 7.80 -27.99
CA SER A 110 -13.43 8.88 -28.86
C SER A 110 -12.76 10.20 -28.48
N ASN A 111 -12.40 10.99 -29.51
CA ASN A 111 -11.88 12.35 -29.35
C ASN A 111 -13.02 13.35 -29.10
N GLU A 112 -12.68 14.64 -28.95
CA GLU A 112 -13.64 15.73 -28.72
C GLU A 112 -14.70 15.87 -29.83
N ASN A 113 -14.41 15.37 -31.05
CA ASN A 113 -15.35 15.33 -32.17
C ASN A 113 -16.17 14.05 -32.20
N GLY A 114 -16.01 13.14 -31.22
CA GLY A 114 -16.64 11.84 -31.19
C GLY A 114 -16.01 10.80 -32.15
N GLU A 115 -14.87 11.11 -32.77
CA GLU A 115 -14.23 10.24 -33.75
C GLU A 115 -13.36 9.18 -33.09
N VAL A 116 -13.40 7.97 -33.65
CA VAL A 116 -12.55 6.83 -33.24
C VAL A 116 -12.00 6.16 -34.48
N SER A 117 -10.73 5.71 -34.45
CA SER A 117 -10.16 4.93 -35.52
C SER A 117 -9.29 3.77 -35.00
N PHE A 118 -9.29 2.66 -35.75
CA PHE A 118 -8.56 1.44 -35.44
C PHE A 118 -7.77 0.95 -36.67
N LEU A 119 -6.68 0.23 -36.43
CA LEU A 119 -6.00 -0.57 -37.44
C LEU A 119 -6.30 -2.04 -37.16
N LEU A 120 -6.96 -2.72 -38.10
CA LEU A 120 -7.44 -4.09 -37.94
C LEU A 120 -7.06 -4.90 -39.18
N SER A 121 -6.78 -6.19 -38.98
CA SER A 121 -6.44 -7.08 -40.08
C SER A 121 -7.63 -7.29 -41.03
N SER A 122 -7.39 -7.24 -42.34
CA SER A 122 -8.40 -7.55 -43.32
C SER A 122 -8.77 -9.05 -43.34
N ASP A 123 -9.90 -9.38 -43.97
CA ASP A 123 -10.44 -10.73 -44.09
C ASP A 123 -10.86 -11.42 -42.78
N ASP A 124 -11.33 -10.62 -41.81
CA ASP A 124 -11.83 -11.13 -40.52
C ASP A 124 -13.12 -10.42 -40.08
N SER A 125 -13.76 -10.98 -39.06
CA SER A 125 -15.01 -10.48 -38.46
C SER A 125 -14.75 -9.96 -37.05
N TYR A 126 -15.37 -8.83 -36.73
CA TYR A 126 -15.14 -8.13 -35.46
C TYR A 126 -16.44 -7.73 -34.78
N ILE A 127 -16.37 -7.59 -33.46
CA ILE A 127 -17.42 -7.08 -32.60
C ILE A 127 -16.89 -5.80 -31.94
N LEU A 128 -17.50 -4.67 -32.25
CA LEU A 128 -17.23 -3.40 -31.58
C LEU A 128 -18.19 -3.25 -30.40
N LYS A 129 -17.65 -3.12 -29.21
CA LYS A 129 -18.39 -2.79 -27.98
C LYS A 129 -18.11 -1.34 -27.59
N VAL A 130 -19.15 -0.53 -27.57
CA VAL A 130 -19.08 0.88 -27.21
C VAL A 130 -19.61 1.06 -25.80
N SER A 131 -18.78 1.56 -24.90
CA SER A 131 -19.14 1.80 -23.50
C SER A 131 -18.75 3.20 -23.06
N HIS A 132 -19.63 3.85 -22.32
CA HIS A 132 -19.40 5.16 -21.74
C HIS A 132 -19.60 5.08 -20.22
N MET A 133 -18.63 5.62 -19.46
CA MET A 133 -18.60 5.55 -17.99
C MET A 133 -18.84 4.12 -17.43
N GLY A 134 -18.30 3.10 -18.13
CA GLY A 134 -18.38 1.69 -17.70
C GLY A 134 -19.69 0.98 -18.05
N SER A 135 -20.68 1.66 -18.66
CA SER A 135 -21.91 1.05 -19.14
C SER A 135 -21.80 0.73 -20.62
N LEU A 136 -22.08 -0.53 -21.02
CA LEU A 136 -22.16 -0.92 -22.43
C LEU A 136 -23.39 -0.25 -23.05
N LEU A 137 -23.16 0.64 -24.02
CA LEU A 137 -24.21 1.39 -24.71
C LEU A 137 -24.65 0.70 -26.01
N LYS A 138 -23.69 0.10 -26.72
CA LYS A 138 -23.98 -0.54 -28.02
C LYS A 138 -22.93 -1.60 -28.37
N GLU A 139 -23.41 -2.62 -29.11
CA GLU A 139 -22.58 -3.64 -29.71
C GLU A 139 -22.85 -3.67 -31.22
N LEU A 140 -21.79 -3.68 -32.04
CA LEU A 140 -21.87 -3.67 -33.51
C LEU A 140 -20.97 -4.77 -34.07
N HIS A 141 -21.57 -5.65 -34.88
CA HIS A 141 -20.83 -6.67 -35.63
C HIS A 141 -20.49 -6.14 -37.02
N PHE A 142 -19.23 -6.28 -37.45
CA PHE A 142 -18.79 -5.88 -38.76
C PHE A 142 -17.72 -6.81 -39.30
N ASN A 143 -17.61 -6.86 -40.64
CA ASN A 143 -16.63 -7.64 -41.33
C ASN A 143 -15.72 -6.72 -42.14
N ILE A 144 -14.45 -7.04 -42.23
CA ILE A 144 -13.50 -6.33 -43.08
C ILE A 144 -13.19 -7.22 -44.28
N PRO A 145 -13.62 -6.85 -45.51
CA PRO A 145 -13.29 -7.61 -46.70
C PRO A 145 -11.81 -7.56 -47.03
N LYS A 146 -11.31 -8.56 -47.74
CA LYS A 146 -9.93 -8.63 -48.19
C LYS A 146 -9.60 -7.49 -49.16
N GLY A 147 -8.47 -6.80 -48.93
CA GLY A 147 -7.98 -5.77 -49.85
C GLY A 147 -8.61 -4.38 -49.68
N VAL A 148 -9.28 -4.13 -48.58
CA VAL A 148 -9.83 -2.82 -48.25
C VAL A 148 -8.87 -2.07 -47.33
N ASP A 149 -8.37 -0.91 -47.76
CA ASP A 149 -7.43 -0.08 -46.97
C ASP A 149 -8.15 0.80 -45.92
N LYS A 150 -9.41 1.18 -46.18
CA LYS A 150 -10.23 2.00 -45.30
C LYS A 150 -11.66 1.50 -45.22
N LEU A 151 -12.20 1.39 -44.03
CA LEU A 151 -13.60 1.04 -43.75
C LEU A 151 -14.22 2.09 -42.85
N GLU A 152 -15.25 2.78 -43.28
CA GLU A 152 -15.98 3.73 -42.49
C GLU A 152 -17.29 3.08 -41.99
N LEU A 153 -17.43 2.94 -40.67
CA LEU A 153 -18.63 2.39 -40.05
C LEU A 153 -19.75 3.45 -39.87
N GLY A 154 -19.46 4.69 -40.30
CA GLY A 154 -20.40 5.80 -40.26
C GLY A 154 -20.59 6.39 -38.87
N THR A 155 -21.74 7.04 -38.64
CA THR A 155 -22.07 7.65 -37.35
C THR A 155 -22.94 6.70 -36.53
N LEU A 156 -22.49 6.41 -35.32
CA LEU A 156 -23.21 5.58 -34.37
C LEU A 156 -23.90 6.48 -33.35
N TYR A 157 -25.25 6.47 -33.37
CA TYR A 157 -26.04 7.19 -32.39
C TYR A 157 -26.21 6.34 -31.13
N LEU A 158 -25.83 6.91 -29.99
CA LEU A 158 -25.90 6.28 -28.67
C LEU A 158 -27.03 6.89 -27.85
N SER A 159 -27.95 6.05 -27.40
CA SER A 159 -28.96 6.48 -26.44
C SER A 159 -28.34 6.58 -25.06
N MET A 160 -28.23 7.80 -24.53
CA MET A 160 -27.77 8.08 -23.16
C MET A 160 -28.91 7.86 -22.14
N ASN A 161 -30.06 7.43 -22.57
CA ASN A 161 -31.15 7.11 -21.65
C ASN A 161 -30.72 5.88 -20.83
N SER A 162 -30.84 5.98 -19.51
CA SER A 162 -30.71 4.88 -18.58
C SER A 162 -31.44 3.66 -19.14
N VAL A 163 -30.68 2.64 -19.54
CA VAL A 163 -31.24 1.35 -19.92
C VAL A 163 -31.93 0.81 -18.67
N LEU A 164 -33.24 0.82 -18.67
CA LEU A 164 -34.04 -0.03 -17.79
C LEU A 164 -33.70 -1.46 -18.19
N LEU A 165 -32.78 -2.07 -17.47
CA LEU A 165 -32.49 -3.49 -17.56
C LEU A 165 -33.73 -4.23 -17.03
N ASP A 166 -34.42 -4.90 -17.92
CA ASP A 166 -35.32 -5.99 -17.58
C ASP A 166 -34.47 -7.15 -17.05
N GLU A 167 -34.29 -7.13 -15.80
CA GLU A 167 -34.10 -8.18 -14.81
C GLU A 167 -33.60 -7.50 -13.55
N ALA A 168 -34.40 -7.55 -12.51
CA ALA A 168 -34.04 -7.04 -11.21
C ALA A 168 -32.88 -7.85 -10.59
N VAL A 169 -31.68 -7.68 -11.12
CA VAL A 169 -30.49 -7.82 -10.31
C VAL A 169 -30.57 -6.65 -9.33
N VAL A 170 -30.90 -6.93 -8.09
CA VAL A 170 -30.80 -5.99 -6.97
C VAL A 170 -29.32 -5.59 -6.89
N GLN A 171 -28.91 -4.61 -7.70
CA GLN A 171 -27.66 -3.92 -7.55
C GLN A 171 -27.76 -3.13 -6.25
N GLY A 172 -27.28 -3.74 -5.17
CA GLY A 172 -27.08 -3.00 -3.93
C GLY A 172 -26.32 -1.72 -4.26
N LYS A 173 -26.73 -0.58 -3.67
CA LYS A 173 -26.10 0.72 -3.90
C LYS A 173 -24.57 0.55 -3.97
N ARG A 174 -23.93 1.00 -5.05
CA ARG A 174 -22.47 0.92 -5.26
C ARG A 174 -21.70 1.45 -4.05
N VAL A 175 -22.14 2.56 -3.50
CA VAL A 175 -21.61 3.17 -2.29
C VAL A 175 -22.75 3.24 -1.28
N SER A 176 -22.60 2.57 -0.17
CA SER A 176 -23.49 2.66 0.99
C SER A 176 -22.76 3.46 2.06
N ARG A 177 -23.32 4.59 2.44
CA ARG A 177 -22.87 5.38 3.58
C ARG A 177 -23.76 5.06 4.76
N LYS A 178 -23.15 4.86 5.93
CA LYS A 178 -23.86 4.74 7.20
C LYS A 178 -23.08 5.55 8.23
N ALA A 179 -23.57 6.77 8.47
CA ALA A 179 -22.88 7.76 9.28
C ALA A 179 -21.42 7.97 8.76
N ASN A 180 -20.42 7.73 9.60
CA ASN A 180 -19.02 7.90 9.26
C ASN A 180 -18.38 6.68 8.57
N ASN A 181 -19.18 5.65 8.29
CA ASN A 181 -18.70 4.43 7.62
C ASN A 181 -19.13 4.45 6.15
N ILE A 182 -18.19 4.12 5.29
CA ILE A 182 -18.39 4.04 3.84
C ILE A 182 -18.13 2.59 3.43
N LYS A 183 -19.12 1.94 2.84
CA LYS A 183 -18.97 0.62 2.24
C LYS A 183 -19.10 0.76 0.74
N VAL A 184 -18.10 0.30 0.02
CA VAL A 184 -18.07 0.30 -1.45
C VAL A 184 -18.10 -1.14 -1.94
N ASN A 185 -19.08 -1.47 -2.76
CA ASN A 185 -19.14 -2.73 -3.49
C ASN A 185 -18.27 -2.60 -4.73
N ILE A 186 -17.21 -3.39 -4.81
CA ILE A 186 -16.26 -3.37 -5.93
C ILE A 186 -16.70 -4.33 -7.00
N LYS A 187 -17.03 -5.57 -6.61
CA LYS A 187 -17.54 -6.58 -7.54
C LYS A 187 -18.84 -6.12 -8.18
N GLY A 188 -18.92 -6.21 -9.51
CA GLY A 188 -20.06 -5.73 -10.29
C GLY A 188 -20.13 -4.20 -10.48
N SER A 189 -19.06 -3.47 -10.11
CA SER A 189 -18.95 -2.02 -10.30
C SER A 189 -17.87 -1.66 -11.30
N SER A 190 -17.81 -0.38 -11.75
CA SER A 190 -16.74 0.13 -12.59
C SER A 190 -15.34 0.05 -11.93
N LEU A 191 -15.26 -0.17 -10.62
CA LEU A 191 -14.01 -0.32 -9.89
C LEU A 191 -13.43 -1.73 -9.97
N GLU A 192 -14.19 -2.71 -10.47
CA GLU A 192 -13.75 -4.12 -10.54
C GLU A 192 -12.51 -4.32 -11.42
N ASN A 193 -12.33 -3.49 -12.45
CA ASN A 193 -11.27 -3.67 -13.44
C ASN A 193 -10.31 -2.48 -13.56
N ILE A 194 -10.16 -1.66 -12.50
CA ILE A 194 -9.28 -0.47 -12.55
C ILE A 194 -7.81 -0.75 -12.22
N GLY A 195 -7.47 -1.97 -11.79
CA GLY A 195 -6.09 -2.34 -11.50
C GLY A 195 -5.91 -3.07 -10.18
N THR A 196 -5.26 -2.44 -9.23
CA THR A 196 -4.90 -3.00 -7.91
C THR A 196 -5.77 -2.45 -6.78
N THR A 197 -5.61 -3.00 -5.57
CA THR A 197 -6.22 -2.44 -4.35
C THR A 197 -5.90 -0.96 -4.16
N MET A 198 -4.67 -0.52 -4.44
CA MET A 198 -4.29 0.88 -4.30
C MET A 198 -5.05 1.80 -5.26
N ASP A 199 -5.30 1.33 -6.49
CA ASP A 199 -6.07 2.08 -7.47
C ASP A 199 -7.53 2.19 -7.02
N VAL A 200 -8.10 1.12 -6.47
CA VAL A 200 -9.45 1.15 -5.86
C VAL A 200 -9.50 2.11 -4.67
N LEU A 201 -8.52 2.06 -3.77
CA LEU A 201 -8.49 2.91 -2.57
C LEU A 201 -8.40 4.41 -2.90
N ARG A 202 -7.73 4.79 -4.02
CA ARG A 202 -7.70 6.19 -4.51
C ARG A 202 -9.07 6.73 -4.89
N GLU A 203 -9.97 5.84 -5.34
CA GLU A 203 -11.32 6.20 -5.75
C GLU A 203 -12.32 6.21 -4.58
N ILE A 204 -11.89 5.77 -3.38
CA ILE A 204 -12.78 5.73 -2.22
C ILE A 204 -12.79 7.08 -1.51
N PRO A 205 -13.97 7.69 -1.30
CA PRO A 205 -14.07 8.95 -0.59
C PRO A 205 -13.40 8.92 0.79
N ARG A 206 -12.69 10.00 1.15
CA ARG A 206 -11.97 10.20 2.41
C ARG A 206 -10.67 9.41 2.56
N VAL A 207 -10.35 8.48 1.69
CA VAL A 207 -9.03 7.83 1.65
C VAL A 207 -8.06 8.74 0.92
N VAL A 208 -6.91 8.99 1.52
CA VAL A 208 -5.83 9.80 0.95
C VAL A 208 -4.59 8.92 0.89
N ILE A 209 -3.99 8.85 -0.29
CA ILE A 209 -2.78 8.06 -0.55
C ILE A 209 -1.66 9.01 -0.98
N GLN A 210 -0.55 8.99 -0.23
CA GLN A 210 0.67 9.75 -0.53
C GLN A 210 1.84 8.78 -0.59
N GLY A 211 2.33 8.49 -1.81
CA GLY A 211 3.27 7.38 -2.01
C GLY A 211 2.63 6.05 -1.63
N ASP A 212 3.22 5.34 -0.69
CA ASP A 212 2.71 4.07 -0.14
C ASP A 212 1.94 4.26 1.17
N GLU A 213 1.80 5.49 1.67
CA GLU A 213 1.08 5.78 2.90
C GLU A 213 -0.41 5.96 2.64
N ILE A 214 -1.23 5.23 3.40
CA ILE A 214 -2.69 5.30 3.38
C ILE A 214 -3.15 6.04 4.63
N SER A 215 -3.97 7.05 4.45
CA SER A 215 -4.59 7.79 5.55
C SER A 215 -6.09 8.02 5.30
N ILE A 216 -6.84 8.24 6.37
CA ILE A 216 -8.24 8.66 6.30
C ILE A 216 -8.32 10.12 6.73
N LEU A 217 -8.94 10.95 5.89
CA LEU A 217 -9.09 12.37 6.12
C LEU A 217 -9.68 12.66 7.53
N GLY A 218 -8.92 13.44 8.33
CA GLY A 218 -9.29 13.79 9.70
C GLY A 218 -9.10 12.67 10.75
N LYS A 219 -8.64 11.47 10.36
CA LYS A 219 -8.47 10.31 11.28
C LYS A 219 -7.06 9.72 11.30
N GLY A 220 -6.17 10.14 10.38
CA GLY A 220 -4.80 9.63 10.27
C GLY A 220 -4.72 8.23 9.66
N THR A 221 -3.65 7.51 9.98
CA THR A 221 -3.36 6.17 9.45
C THR A 221 -4.34 5.12 10.00
N PRO A 222 -5.11 4.41 9.14
CA PRO A 222 -6.06 3.38 9.57
C PRO A 222 -5.37 2.06 9.88
N SER A 223 -6.00 1.24 10.72
CA SER A 223 -5.70 -0.19 10.76
C SER A 223 -6.36 -0.88 9.56
N ILE A 224 -5.60 -1.67 8.81
CA ILE A 224 -6.10 -2.36 7.62
C ILE A 224 -6.38 -3.82 7.95
N TYR A 225 -7.50 -4.33 7.45
CA TYR A 225 -7.94 -5.70 7.63
C TYR A 225 -8.25 -6.33 6.26
N LEU A 226 -7.72 -7.52 6.03
CA LEU A 226 -7.98 -8.34 4.85
C LEU A 226 -8.68 -9.63 5.30
N ASN A 227 -9.91 -9.85 4.83
CA ASN A 227 -10.73 -11.01 5.19
C ASN A 227 -10.83 -11.24 6.72
N GLY A 228 -10.91 -10.16 7.51
CA GLY A 228 -10.98 -10.21 8.97
C GLY A 228 -9.62 -10.28 9.69
N ARG A 229 -8.53 -10.59 9.00
CA ARG A 229 -7.17 -10.61 9.54
C ARG A 229 -6.55 -9.20 9.46
N LYS A 230 -5.88 -8.77 10.52
CA LYS A 230 -5.12 -7.51 10.51
C LYS A 230 -3.90 -7.63 9.59
N VAL A 231 -3.76 -6.69 8.67
CA VAL A 231 -2.60 -6.55 7.78
C VAL A 231 -1.45 -5.96 8.59
N LEU A 232 -0.30 -6.63 8.59
CA LEU A 232 0.90 -6.19 9.30
C LEU A 232 1.89 -5.46 8.39
N ASN A 233 1.93 -5.83 7.10
CA ASN A 233 2.70 -5.17 6.07
C ASN A 233 1.78 -4.75 4.91
N ILE A 234 1.91 -3.52 4.44
CA ILE A 234 1.13 -2.98 3.33
C ILE A 234 1.27 -3.80 2.05
N ASP A 235 2.43 -4.43 1.83
CA ASP A 235 2.71 -5.28 0.67
C ASP A 235 1.70 -6.43 0.51
N GLU A 236 1.07 -6.87 1.60
CA GLU A 236 0.03 -7.91 1.60
C GLU A 236 -1.19 -7.53 0.75
N ILE A 237 -1.47 -6.24 0.58
CA ILE A 237 -2.63 -5.74 -0.17
C ILE A 237 -2.27 -5.05 -1.48
N LEU A 238 -1.00 -4.65 -1.69
CA LEU A 238 -0.58 -3.89 -2.87
C LEU A 238 -0.82 -4.64 -4.19
N ASN A 239 -0.70 -5.97 -4.15
CA ASN A 239 -0.75 -6.82 -5.33
C ASN A 239 -2.11 -7.52 -5.54
N ILE A 240 -3.10 -7.29 -4.66
CA ILE A 240 -4.46 -7.80 -4.84
C ILE A 240 -5.11 -7.03 -5.99
N LYS A 241 -5.61 -7.75 -6.99
CA LYS A 241 -6.32 -7.17 -8.13
C LYS A 241 -7.68 -6.64 -7.70
N SER A 242 -8.13 -5.54 -8.31
CA SER A 242 -9.46 -4.98 -8.06
C SER A 242 -10.59 -5.98 -8.31
N SER A 243 -10.43 -6.87 -9.30
CA SER A 243 -11.39 -7.94 -9.63
C SER A 243 -11.54 -9.01 -8.55
N GLU A 244 -10.55 -9.15 -7.67
CA GLU A 244 -10.61 -10.05 -6.52
C GLU A 244 -11.36 -9.44 -5.34
N ILE A 245 -11.53 -8.12 -5.31
CA ILE A 245 -12.14 -7.42 -4.19
C ILE A 245 -13.67 -7.48 -4.32
N LYS A 246 -14.32 -7.96 -3.25
CA LYS A 246 -15.78 -7.92 -3.15
C LYS A 246 -16.27 -6.57 -2.62
N THR A 247 -15.72 -6.15 -1.46
CA THR A 247 -16.10 -4.91 -0.80
C THR A 247 -14.91 -4.27 -0.10
N ILE A 248 -14.91 -2.94 -0.02
CA ILE A 248 -14.05 -2.17 0.87
C ILE A 248 -14.93 -1.36 1.81
N GLU A 249 -14.66 -1.44 3.11
CA GLU A 249 -15.34 -0.66 4.13
C GLU A 249 -14.35 0.27 4.82
N VAL A 250 -14.63 1.57 4.81
CA VAL A 250 -13.88 2.58 5.54
C VAL A 250 -14.66 2.93 6.79
N LEU A 251 -14.08 2.64 7.95
CA LEU A 251 -14.69 2.82 9.26
C LEU A 251 -14.05 4.02 9.97
N GLY A 252 -14.80 5.08 10.14
CA GLY A 252 -14.32 6.32 10.78
C GLY A 252 -14.31 6.26 12.32
N ASN A 253 -15.02 5.30 12.91
CA ASN A 253 -15.04 5.05 14.36
C ASN A 253 -15.34 3.56 14.63
N PRO A 254 -14.35 2.66 14.34
CA PRO A 254 -14.55 1.24 14.45
C PRO A 254 -14.75 0.80 15.91
N ASN A 255 -15.53 -0.26 16.12
CA ASN A 255 -15.62 -0.92 17.42
C ASN A 255 -14.34 -1.71 17.76
N GLY A 256 -14.27 -2.28 18.95
CA GLY A 256 -13.10 -3.00 19.48
C GLY A 256 -12.65 -4.19 18.66
N ARG A 257 -13.51 -4.77 17.80
CA ARG A 257 -13.15 -5.82 16.84
C ARG A 257 -11.96 -5.42 15.96
N TYR A 258 -11.87 -4.14 15.63
CA TYR A 258 -10.76 -3.56 14.84
C TYR A 258 -9.66 -2.94 15.73
N GLY A 259 -9.60 -3.37 16.99
CA GLY A 259 -8.67 -2.90 18.00
C GLY A 259 -9.25 -1.79 18.90
N VAL A 260 -9.13 -1.95 20.21
CA VAL A 260 -9.66 -0.98 21.19
C VAL A 260 -8.99 0.39 21.08
N ASN A 261 -7.75 0.42 20.58
CA ASN A 261 -6.94 1.63 20.44
C ASN A 261 -6.94 2.20 19.00
N THR A 262 -7.86 1.76 18.13
CA THR A 262 -7.90 2.15 16.72
C THR A 262 -8.88 3.30 16.52
N SER A 263 -8.44 4.38 15.87
CA SER A 263 -9.28 5.55 15.54
C SER A 263 -10.05 5.37 14.22
N SER A 264 -9.51 4.58 13.28
CA SER A 264 -10.12 4.30 11.98
C SER A 264 -9.63 2.98 11.42
N ALA A 265 -10.43 2.36 10.55
CA ALA A 265 -10.06 1.11 9.90
C ALA A 265 -10.50 1.05 8.44
N ILE A 266 -9.75 0.30 7.63
CA ILE A 266 -10.14 -0.11 6.28
C ILE A 266 -10.28 -1.63 6.29
N VAL A 267 -11.44 -2.13 5.88
CA VAL A 267 -11.73 -3.57 5.84
C VAL A 267 -11.92 -3.96 4.38
N ILE A 268 -11.02 -4.81 3.88
CA ILE A 268 -11.03 -5.33 2.53
C ILE A 268 -11.53 -6.77 2.59
N THR A 269 -12.58 -7.06 1.83
CA THR A 269 -13.12 -8.40 1.69
C THR A 269 -12.96 -8.84 0.24
N THR A 270 -12.30 -9.98 0.02
CA THR A 270 -12.14 -10.55 -1.33
C THR A 270 -13.33 -11.42 -1.72
N SER A 271 -13.53 -11.58 -3.02
CA SER A 271 -14.53 -12.48 -3.55
C SER A 271 -13.92 -13.88 -3.70
N THR A 272 -14.70 -14.89 -3.34
CA THR A 272 -14.36 -16.28 -3.67
C THR A 272 -15.20 -16.71 -4.86
N SER A 273 -14.58 -17.42 -5.82
CA SER A 273 -15.32 -17.99 -6.94
C SER A 273 -16.17 -19.19 -6.46
N SER A 274 -17.39 -19.29 -6.99
CA SER A 274 -18.23 -20.47 -6.82
C SER A 274 -17.98 -21.55 -7.89
N LYS A 275 -17.06 -21.29 -8.83
CA LYS A 275 -16.73 -22.19 -9.94
C LYS A 275 -15.30 -22.73 -9.76
N ASP A 276 -15.07 -23.92 -10.30
CA ASP A 276 -13.72 -24.48 -10.40
C ASP A 276 -12.90 -23.63 -11.35
N ILE A 277 -11.93 -22.90 -10.81
CA ILE A 277 -11.05 -22.00 -11.57
C ILE A 277 -9.64 -22.20 -11.05
N TRP A 278 -8.71 -22.34 -11.98
CA TRP A 278 -7.30 -22.25 -11.69
C TRP A 278 -6.62 -21.23 -12.62
N GLY A 279 -5.53 -20.69 -12.19
CA GLY A 279 -4.78 -19.75 -13.00
C GLY A 279 -3.45 -19.36 -12.40
N ILE A 280 -2.69 -18.67 -13.19
CA ILE A 280 -1.42 -18.05 -12.81
C ILE A 280 -1.49 -16.58 -13.22
N ASP A 281 -1.29 -15.70 -12.25
CA ASP A 281 -1.15 -14.28 -12.47
C ASP A 281 0.32 -13.92 -12.44
N LEU A 282 0.78 -13.20 -13.44
CA LEU A 282 2.11 -12.64 -13.51
C LEU A 282 2.01 -11.13 -13.67
N MET A 283 2.66 -10.41 -12.78
CA MET A 283 2.76 -8.96 -12.86
C MET A 283 4.21 -8.55 -12.68
N ASP A 284 4.74 -7.86 -13.67
CA ASP A 284 6.09 -7.31 -13.66
C ASP A 284 6.02 -5.78 -13.77
N LYS A 285 6.57 -5.10 -12.76
CA LYS A 285 6.69 -3.64 -12.74
C LYS A 285 8.14 -3.27 -12.95
N VAL A 286 8.44 -2.65 -14.06
CA VAL A 286 9.76 -2.14 -14.37
C VAL A 286 9.73 -0.62 -14.31
N GLY A 287 10.70 -0.04 -13.66
CA GLY A 287 10.79 1.40 -13.48
C GLY A 287 12.23 1.89 -13.42
N SER A 288 12.38 3.19 -13.66
CA SER A 288 13.66 3.88 -13.47
C SER A 288 13.41 5.26 -12.85
N LYS A 289 14.10 5.52 -11.75
CA LYS A 289 14.18 6.84 -11.12
C LYS A 289 15.65 7.15 -10.86
N GLY A 290 16.38 7.47 -11.95
CA GLY A 290 17.84 7.55 -11.96
C GLY A 290 18.53 6.19 -12.02
N LYS A 291 17.93 5.15 -11.46
CA LYS A 291 18.42 3.76 -11.41
C LYS A 291 17.29 2.78 -11.72
N PHE A 292 17.67 1.58 -12.12
CA PHE A 292 16.74 0.51 -12.48
C PHE A 292 16.05 -0.08 -11.26
N SER A 293 14.76 -0.36 -11.39
CA SER A 293 13.97 -1.12 -10.40
C SER A 293 13.03 -2.09 -11.10
N ASN A 294 12.83 -3.24 -10.48
CA ASN A 294 11.93 -4.29 -10.95
C ASN A 294 11.19 -4.90 -9.75
N ALA A 295 9.90 -5.18 -9.95
CA ALA A 295 9.08 -5.92 -8.99
C ALA A 295 8.26 -6.96 -9.74
N LEU A 296 8.70 -8.21 -9.66
CA LEU A 296 8.04 -9.37 -10.25
C LEU A 296 7.17 -10.06 -9.20
N ASN A 297 5.88 -10.16 -9.48
CA ASN A 297 4.92 -10.93 -8.68
C ASN A 297 4.36 -12.07 -9.54
N VAL A 298 4.39 -13.28 -8.99
CA VAL A 298 3.77 -14.46 -9.59
C VAL A 298 2.85 -15.08 -8.56
N THR A 299 1.57 -15.27 -8.91
CA THR A 299 0.58 -15.89 -8.05
C THR A 299 -0.15 -17.00 -8.80
N ALA A 300 -0.08 -18.22 -8.30
CA ALA A 300 -0.90 -19.34 -8.73
C ALA A 300 -2.10 -19.50 -7.80
N TYR A 301 -3.26 -19.80 -8.34
CA TYR A 301 -4.47 -20.02 -7.56
C TYR A 301 -5.29 -21.19 -8.06
N LEU A 302 -5.93 -21.87 -7.11
CA LEU A 302 -6.88 -22.96 -7.30
C LEU A 302 -8.12 -22.62 -6.48
N ASN A 303 -9.25 -22.44 -7.14
CA ASN A 303 -10.51 -22.16 -6.47
C ASN A 303 -11.52 -23.26 -6.79
N PHE A 304 -12.04 -23.89 -5.76
CA PHE A 304 -13.15 -24.82 -5.76
C PHE A 304 -14.30 -24.25 -4.91
N PRO A 305 -15.51 -24.76 -4.98
CA PRO A 305 -16.64 -24.23 -4.20
C PRO A 305 -16.40 -24.15 -2.68
N LYS A 306 -15.62 -25.09 -2.14
CA LYS A 306 -15.30 -25.15 -0.69
C LYS A 306 -13.85 -24.85 -0.36
N LEU A 307 -12.95 -24.86 -1.32
CA LEU A 307 -11.50 -24.74 -1.07
C LEU A 307 -10.89 -23.72 -2.04
N SER A 308 -10.21 -22.73 -1.50
CA SER A 308 -9.39 -21.80 -2.26
C SER A 308 -7.95 -21.88 -1.77
N ILE A 309 -7.02 -22.03 -2.69
CA ILE A 309 -5.58 -22.06 -2.41
C ILE A 309 -4.92 -21.02 -3.30
N LYS A 310 -4.10 -20.16 -2.71
CA LYS A 310 -3.23 -19.22 -3.42
C LYS A 310 -1.80 -19.44 -2.96
N VAL A 311 -0.87 -19.46 -3.90
CA VAL A 311 0.57 -19.49 -3.66
C VAL A 311 1.20 -18.38 -4.47
N GLY A 312 1.89 -17.48 -3.80
CA GLY A 312 2.49 -16.31 -4.42
C GLY A 312 3.97 -16.18 -4.12
N THR A 313 4.71 -15.59 -5.04
CA THR A 313 6.07 -15.11 -4.81
C THR A 313 6.20 -13.67 -5.32
N ASN A 314 6.86 -12.84 -4.54
CA ASN A 314 7.16 -11.47 -4.90
C ASN A 314 8.67 -11.27 -4.82
N HIS A 315 9.28 -10.88 -5.92
CA HIS A 315 10.70 -10.55 -6.00
C HIS A 315 10.83 -9.06 -6.34
N VAL A 316 11.47 -8.32 -5.45
CA VAL A 316 11.73 -6.89 -5.63
C VAL A 316 13.23 -6.67 -5.71
N TYR A 317 13.65 -5.98 -6.75
CA TYR A 317 14.99 -5.43 -6.90
C TYR A 317 14.87 -3.96 -7.28
N GLY A 318 15.54 -3.08 -6.56
CA GLY A 318 15.52 -1.68 -6.91
C GLY A 318 16.65 -0.90 -6.26
N GLU A 319 17.11 0.11 -7.00
CA GLU A 319 17.98 1.15 -6.50
C GLU A 319 17.28 2.50 -6.70
N LYS A 320 17.18 3.28 -5.62
CA LYS A 320 16.58 4.60 -5.63
C LYS A 320 17.60 5.62 -5.20
N MET A 321 17.66 6.73 -5.92
CA MET A 321 18.50 7.87 -5.54
C MET A 321 17.64 9.01 -5.03
N TYR A 322 18.04 9.60 -3.92
CA TYR A 322 17.39 10.74 -3.30
C TYR A 322 18.42 11.82 -2.99
N HIS A 323 18.02 13.05 -3.21
CA HIS A 323 18.71 14.20 -2.64
C HIS A 323 17.97 14.62 -1.37
N LYS A 324 18.68 14.72 -0.26
CA LYS A 324 18.12 15.04 1.04
C LYS A 324 18.87 16.21 1.65
N GLU A 325 18.14 17.21 2.11
CA GLU A 325 18.67 18.33 2.86
C GLU A 325 17.99 18.39 4.23
N ASP A 326 18.78 18.32 5.28
CA ASP A 326 18.33 18.46 6.66
C ASP A 326 18.98 19.69 7.28
N THR A 327 18.22 20.59 7.88
CA THR A 327 18.72 21.72 8.64
C THR A 327 18.22 21.67 10.07
N TYR A 328 19.13 21.82 11.01
CA TYR A 328 18.87 21.85 12.45
C TYR A 328 19.39 23.14 13.03
N ASP A 329 18.49 24.06 13.39
CA ASP A 329 18.82 25.30 14.07
C ASP A 329 18.45 25.18 15.54
N TYR A 330 19.40 25.47 16.41
CA TYR A 330 19.21 25.41 17.85
C TYR A 330 20.03 26.48 18.57
N SER A 331 19.63 26.81 19.80
CA SER A 331 20.31 27.80 20.61
C SER A 331 21.01 27.14 21.79
N VAL A 332 22.28 27.46 21.98
CA VAL A 332 23.07 27.03 23.14
C VAL A 332 23.57 28.26 23.89
N ARG A 333 23.13 28.43 25.14
CA ARG A 333 23.49 29.57 25.97
C ARG A 333 23.25 30.93 25.31
N GLY A 334 22.20 31.05 24.50
CA GLY A 334 21.83 32.25 23.79
C GLY A 334 22.49 32.43 22.41
N ASN A 335 23.41 31.57 22.02
CA ASN A 335 24.04 31.60 20.70
C ASN A 335 23.31 30.66 19.74
N GLN A 336 23.08 31.11 18.52
CA GLN A 336 22.47 30.32 17.45
C GLN A 336 23.52 29.42 16.81
N ILE A 337 23.19 28.15 16.66
CA ILE A 337 24.00 27.15 15.97
C ILE A 337 23.14 26.55 14.87
N SER A 338 23.66 26.46 13.66
CA SER A 338 23.00 25.84 12.52
C SER A 338 23.83 24.69 11.98
N ASN A 339 23.19 23.52 11.83
CA ASN A 339 23.74 22.36 11.15
C ASN A 339 22.93 22.09 9.90
N ARG A 340 23.50 22.23 8.73
CA ARG A 340 22.89 21.90 7.44
C ARG A 340 23.62 20.70 6.83
N SER A 341 22.89 19.65 6.59
CA SER A 341 23.39 18.44 5.94
C SER A 341 22.76 18.31 4.56
N ILE A 342 23.59 18.24 3.54
CA ILE A 342 23.19 17.98 2.15
C ILE A 342 23.71 16.59 1.80
N THR A 343 22.81 15.67 1.48
CA THR A 343 23.17 14.26 1.27
C THR A 343 22.61 13.74 -0.04
N GLU A 344 23.41 12.95 -0.73
CA GLU A 344 23.00 12.06 -1.79
C GLU A 344 22.83 10.66 -1.21
N LEU A 345 21.62 10.12 -1.29
CA LEU A 345 21.26 8.82 -0.75
C LEU A 345 21.00 7.84 -1.90
N SER A 346 21.74 6.76 -1.96
CA SER A 346 21.44 5.58 -2.76
C SER A 346 20.90 4.48 -1.85
N ASP A 347 19.66 4.03 -2.11
CA ASP A 347 18.99 2.95 -1.39
C ASP A 347 18.76 1.77 -2.33
N VAL A 348 19.48 0.68 -2.10
CA VAL A 348 19.35 -0.58 -2.85
C VAL A 348 18.52 -1.55 -2.03
N GLN A 349 17.43 -2.04 -2.59
CA GLN A 349 16.56 -3.03 -1.97
C GLN A 349 16.50 -4.31 -2.80
N LYS A 350 16.65 -5.46 -2.15
CA LYS A 350 16.44 -6.79 -2.73
C LYS A 350 15.57 -7.58 -1.78
N ASN A 351 14.45 -8.06 -2.27
CA ASN A 351 13.47 -8.73 -1.44
C ASN A 351 12.91 -9.96 -2.16
N LEU A 352 12.80 -11.06 -1.44
CA LEU A 352 12.06 -12.24 -1.89
C LEU A 352 11.02 -12.55 -0.82
N SER A 353 9.76 -12.67 -1.24
CA SER A 353 8.64 -13.03 -0.37
C SER A 353 7.89 -14.22 -0.97
N LEU A 354 7.54 -15.18 -0.14
CA LEU A 354 6.74 -16.35 -0.49
C LEU A 354 5.48 -16.34 0.37
N SER A 355 4.32 -16.40 -0.25
CA SER A 355 3.03 -16.39 0.46
C SER A 355 2.15 -17.57 0.08
N THR A 356 1.37 -18.05 1.05
CA THR A 356 0.35 -19.06 0.82
C THR A 356 -0.90 -18.69 1.60
N GLU A 357 -2.05 -18.76 0.95
CA GLU A 357 -3.36 -18.55 1.55
C GLU A 357 -4.24 -19.76 1.23
N VAL A 358 -4.88 -20.32 2.25
CA VAL A 358 -5.82 -21.44 2.11
C VAL A 358 -7.11 -21.05 2.83
N VAL A 359 -8.22 -21.03 2.10
CA VAL A 359 -9.57 -20.79 2.65
C VAL A 359 -10.39 -22.05 2.44
N TYR A 360 -10.87 -22.64 3.54
CA TYR A 360 -11.72 -23.83 3.50
C TYR A 360 -13.09 -23.53 4.10
N ARG A 361 -14.13 -23.63 3.27
CA ARG A 361 -15.53 -23.50 3.69
C ARG A 361 -16.09 -24.86 4.08
N ILE A 362 -16.26 -25.07 5.36
CA ILE A 362 -16.89 -26.30 5.89
C ILE A 362 -18.34 -26.34 5.41
N ASN A 363 -19.05 -25.21 5.58
CA ASN A 363 -20.40 -24.97 5.09
C ASN A 363 -20.67 -23.45 5.02
N ASP A 364 -21.89 -23.03 4.76
CA ASP A 364 -22.26 -21.61 4.59
C ASP A 364 -22.01 -20.74 5.84
N ASN A 365 -21.97 -21.37 7.02
CA ASN A 365 -21.79 -20.66 8.29
C ASN A 365 -20.38 -20.79 8.86
N HIS A 366 -19.56 -21.72 8.38
CA HIS A 366 -18.26 -22.06 8.98
C HIS A 366 -17.15 -22.02 7.92
N SER A 367 -16.10 -21.27 8.18
CA SER A 367 -14.88 -21.30 7.37
C SER A 367 -13.60 -21.26 8.23
N ILE A 368 -12.52 -21.75 7.64
CA ILE A 368 -11.17 -21.72 8.17
C ILE A 368 -10.28 -21.05 7.15
N ASP A 369 -9.50 -20.07 7.58
CA ASP A 369 -8.55 -19.34 6.77
C ASP A 369 -7.14 -19.57 7.35
N LEU A 370 -6.20 -19.99 6.52
CA LEU A 370 -4.79 -20.14 6.87
C LEU A 370 -3.95 -19.25 5.96
N PHE A 371 -3.00 -18.55 6.54
CA PHE A 371 -2.08 -17.68 5.80
C PHE A 371 -0.67 -17.88 6.32
N ALA A 372 0.27 -18.00 5.40
CA ALA A 372 1.70 -17.98 5.68
C ALA A 372 2.40 -17.01 4.75
N ASN A 373 3.31 -16.20 5.30
CA ASN A 373 4.25 -15.39 4.53
C ASN A 373 5.65 -15.60 5.06
N LEU A 374 6.57 -15.89 4.15
CA LEU A 374 7.99 -16.10 4.43
C LEU A 374 8.79 -15.13 3.59
N ASP A 375 9.55 -14.27 4.23
CA ASP A 375 10.55 -13.42 3.58
C ASP A 375 11.93 -13.95 3.98
N PRO A 376 12.48 -14.93 3.26
CA PRO A 376 13.71 -15.61 3.68
C PRO A 376 14.92 -14.68 3.65
N THR A 377 14.91 -13.71 2.73
CA THR A 377 15.99 -12.74 2.59
C THR A 377 15.47 -11.40 2.12
N THR A 378 15.73 -10.39 2.92
CA THR A 378 15.56 -8.98 2.54
C THR A 378 16.91 -8.30 2.74
N HIS A 379 17.46 -7.75 1.68
CA HIS A 379 18.71 -7.01 1.73
C HIS A 379 18.44 -5.55 1.41
N GLY A 380 18.87 -4.67 2.30
CA GLY A 380 18.91 -3.23 2.09
C GLY A 380 20.36 -2.75 2.15
N LYS A 381 20.77 -1.88 1.24
CA LYS A 381 22.03 -1.15 1.32
C LYS A 381 21.75 0.33 1.07
N GLU A 382 21.96 1.12 2.10
CA GLU A 382 21.86 2.56 2.05
C GLU A 382 23.29 3.14 2.02
N HIS A 383 23.54 4.00 1.05
CA HIS A 383 24.79 4.73 0.92
C HIS A 383 24.49 6.22 0.92
N LEU A 384 25.09 6.94 1.85
CA LEU A 384 24.96 8.36 2.08
C LEU A 384 26.31 9.03 1.87
N ASP A 385 26.40 9.89 0.89
CA ASP A 385 27.52 10.83 0.75
C ASP A 385 27.00 12.24 1.04
N GLY A 386 27.69 13.00 1.89
CA GLY A 386 27.17 14.28 2.31
C GLY A 386 28.20 15.29 2.79
N LEU A 387 27.75 16.54 2.74
CA LEU A 387 28.44 17.68 3.32
C LEU A 387 27.67 18.16 4.54
N LEU A 388 28.36 18.27 5.67
CA LEU A 388 27.83 18.86 6.89
C LEU A 388 28.41 20.25 7.07
N HIS A 389 27.57 21.26 6.96
CA HIS A 389 27.89 22.64 7.29
C HIS A 389 27.54 22.92 8.75
N HIS A 390 28.51 23.21 9.56
CA HIS A 390 28.33 23.57 10.96
C HIS A 390 28.74 25.01 11.20
N ASN A 391 27.81 25.83 11.66
CA ASN A 391 28.06 27.19 12.11
C ASN A 391 28.17 27.20 13.63
N ASP A 392 29.40 27.45 14.12
CA ASP A 392 29.69 27.52 15.55
C ASP A 392 29.25 28.86 16.17
N ILE A 393 29.29 28.94 17.49
CA ILE A 393 29.05 30.10 18.37
C ILE A 393 29.87 31.32 17.93
N ASN A 394 31.04 31.12 17.33
CA ASN A 394 31.93 32.18 16.85
C ASN A 394 31.76 32.51 15.37
N ASN A 395 30.66 32.11 14.72
CA ASN A 395 30.42 32.20 13.28
C ASN A 395 31.49 31.51 12.40
N VAL A 396 32.17 30.53 12.92
CA VAL A 396 33.10 29.70 12.17
C VAL A 396 32.29 28.71 11.35
N ASN A 397 32.32 28.84 10.04
CA ASN A 397 31.76 27.90 9.09
C ASN A 397 32.71 26.69 8.96
N LEU A 398 32.35 25.56 9.52
CA LEU A 398 33.05 24.28 9.31
C LEU A 398 32.25 23.48 8.28
N VAL A 399 32.93 23.03 7.23
CA VAL A 399 32.37 22.09 6.25
C VAL A 399 33.09 20.77 6.42
N GLN A 400 32.36 19.71 6.61
CA GLN A 400 32.89 18.37 6.81
C GLN A 400 32.24 17.40 5.85
N GLU A 401 33.04 16.66 5.11
CA GLU A 401 32.57 15.52 4.33
C GLU A 401 32.29 14.31 5.24
N PHE A 402 31.25 13.57 4.92
CA PHE A 402 30.97 12.30 5.57
C PHE A 402 30.39 11.29 4.58
N ASN A 403 30.72 10.05 4.81
CA ASN A 403 30.19 8.90 4.10
C ASN A 403 29.55 7.95 5.11
N SER A 404 28.39 7.42 4.81
CA SER A 404 27.75 6.41 5.65
C SER A 404 27.21 5.27 4.80
N ILE A 405 27.60 4.07 5.11
CA ILE A 405 27.11 2.85 4.49
C ILE A 405 26.35 2.05 5.54
N THR A 406 25.05 1.83 5.31
CA THR A 406 24.24 0.96 6.16
C THR A 406 23.82 -0.27 5.34
N GLN A 407 24.13 -1.46 5.84
CA GLN A 407 23.68 -2.73 5.26
C GLN A 407 22.71 -3.38 6.22
N THR A 408 21.52 -3.71 5.73
CA THR A 408 20.48 -4.38 6.51
C THR A 408 20.13 -5.71 5.85
N ASN A 409 20.17 -6.78 6.64
CA ASN A 409 19.72 -8.10 6.23
C ASN A 409 18.64 -8.55 7.20
N SER A 410 17.51 -8.98 6.67
CA SER A 410 16.43 -9.48 7.52
C SER A 410 15.75 -10.70 6.91
N SER A 411 15.16 -11.51 7.77
CA SER A 411 14.21 -12.55 7.41
C SER A 411 13.02 -12.45 8.34
N ASN A 412 11.83 -12.66 7.80
CA ASN A 412 10.64 -12.71 8.63
C ASN A 412 9.72 -13.88 8.24
N THR A 413 8.91 -14.28 9.20
CA THR A 413 7.90 -15.33 9.06
C THR A 413 6.63 -14.85 9.72
N LEU A 414 5.52 -14.90 8.98
CA LEU A 414 4.19 -14.61 9.46
C LEU A 414 3.29 -15.83 9.20
N LEU A 415 2.76 -16.42 10.26
CA LEU A 415 1.77 -17.49 10.19
C LEU A 415 0.48 -17.01 10.84
N SER A 416 -0.65 -17.22 10.20
CA SER A 416 -1.95 -16.85 10.74
C SER A 416 -2.99 -17.92 10.43
N GLY A 417 -3.85 -18.20 11.40
CA GLY A 417 -5.01 -19.04 11.23
C GLY A 417 -6.24 -18.35 11.82
N ALA A 418 -7.37 -18.48 11.15
CA ALA A 418 -8.64 -17.94 11.62
C ALA A 418 -9.77 -18.95 11.38
N TYR A 419 -10.72 -18.95 12.31
CA TYR A 419 -11.98 -19.68 12.19
C TYR A 419 -13.13 -18.68 12.28
N HIS A 420 -14.04 -18.75 11.34
CA HIS A 420 -15.20 -17.87 11.23
C HIS A 420 -16.49 -18.69 11.36
N PHE A 421 -17.34 -18.27 12.29
CA PHE A 421 -18.72 -18.70 12.40
C PHE A 421 -19.64 -17.53 12.16
N ASN A 422 -20.52 -17.62 11.17
CA ASN A 422 -21.35 -16.52 10.73
C ASN A 422 -22.80 -16.97 10.49
N THR A 423 -23.71 -16.48 11.32
CA THR A 423 -25.16 -16.62 11.15
C THR A 423 -25.82 -15.24 11.10
N THR A 424 -27.11 -15.19 10.85
CA THR A 424 -27.89 -13.92 10.88
C THR A 424 -27.91 -13.26 12.25
N LYS A 425 -27.75 -14.01 13.33
CA LYS A 425 -27.82 -13.52 14.71
C LYS A 425 -26.46 -13.42 15.38
N THR A 426 -25.55 -14.34 15.07
CA THR A 426 -24.28 -14.49 15.79
C THR A 426 -23.14 -14.61 14.81
N LYS A 427 -22.06 -13.85 15.05
CA LYS A 427 -20.78 -14.00 14.34
C LYS A 427 -19.68 -14.17 15.37
N ILE A 428 -18.84 -15.17 15.19
CA ILE A 428 -17.69 -15.45 16.03
C ILE A 428 -16.47 -15.58 15.13
N ASP A 429 -15.42 -14.83 15.45
CA ASP A 429 -14.12 -14.93 14.79
C ASP A 429 -13.06 -15.29 15.84
N LEU A 430 -12.37 -16.39 15.62
CA LEU A 430 -11.22 -16.82 16.42
C LEU A 430 -10.00 -16.77 15.53
N SER A 431 -8.93 -16.13 15.96
CA SER A 431 -7.70 -16.06 15.18
C SER A 431 -6.45 -16.17 16.02
N GLY A 432 -5.41 -16.74 15.43
CA GLY A 432 -4.07 -16.84 15.99
C GLY A 432 -3.04 -16.36 14.95
N THR A 433 -2.09 -15.56 15.37
CA THR A 433 -1.00 -15.07 14.52
C THR A 433 0.32 -15.24 15.23
N TYR A 434 1.29 -15.79 14.52
CA TYR A 434 2.70 -15.85 14.92
C TYR A 434 3.55 -15.04 13.96
N PHE A 435 4.37 -14.15 14.49
CA PHE A 435 5.33 -13.36 13.72
C PHE A 435 6.73 -13.51 14.31
N TYR A 436 7.68 -13.79 13.43
CA TYR A 436 9.11 -13.87 13.76
C TYR A 436 9.89 -12.95 12.85
N LEU A 437 10.83 -12.19 13.40
CA LEU A 437 11.76 -11.33 12.68
C LEU A 437 13.18 -11.57 13.19
N ASN A 438 14.12 -11.75 12.26
CA ASN A 438 15.54 -11.70 12.52
C ASN A 438 16.17 -10.66 11.60
N GLN A 439 16.78 -9.64 12.17
CA GLN A 439 17.36 -8.51 11.44
C GLN A 439 18.77 -8.23 11.93
N ASN A 440 19.68 -8.06 10.99
CA ASN A 440 21.04 -7.57 11.22
C ASN A 440 21.23 -6.27 10.44
N ALA A 441 21.74 -5.24 11.08
CA ALA A 441 22.09 -3.97 10.45
C ALA A 441 23.51 -3.59 10.84
N ASN A 442 24.36 -3.37 9.85
CA ASN A 442 25.73 -2.93 10.01
C ASN A 442 25.86 -1.57 9.37
N ARG A 443 26.31 -0.60 10.13
CA ARG A 443 26.54 0.76 9.66
C ARG A 443 28.01 1.13 9.86
N HIS A 444 28.60 1.64 8.82
CA HIS A 444 29.91 2.28 8.82
C HIS A 444 29.72 3.77 8.53
N LEU A 445 30.19 4.62 9.42
CA LEU A 445 30.21 6.06 9.25
C LEU A 445 31.67 6.51 9.22
N SER A 446 32.10 7.10 8.12
CA SER A 446 33.43 7.65 7.91
C SER A 446 33.37 9.16 7.77
N THR A 447 34.26 9.84 8.44
CA THR A 447 34.51 11.26 8.36
C THR A 447 36.03 11.49 8.24
N GLU A 448 36.47 12.68 7.86
CA GLU A 448 37.90 13.02 7.79
C GLU A 448 38.66 12.79 9.10
N GLN A 449 37.97 12.73 10.24
CA GLN A 449 38.57 12.69 11.56
C GLN A 449 38.35 11.37 12.30
N GLU A 450 37.33 10.62 11.98
CA GLU A 450 36.90 9.45 12.74
C GLU A 450 36.09 8.46 11.90
N ASP A 451 36.38 7.17 12.08
CA ASP A 451 35.60 6.06 11.56
C ASP A 451 34.82 5.39 12.69
N SER A 452 33.54 5.20 12.50
CA SER A 452 32.67 4.56 13.49
C SER A 452 31.90 3.40 12.87
N ASN A 453 31.93 2.26 13.55
CA ASN A 453 31.16 1.07 13.19
C ASN A 453 30.04 0.86 14.21
N PHE A 454 28.86 0.53 13.70
CA PHE A 454 27.69 0.22 14.50
C PHE A 454 27.03 -1.05 13.96
N ASP A 455 27.06 -2.11 14.76
CA ASP A 455 26.42 -3.38 14.46
C ASP A 455 25.19 -3.57 15.33
N GLN A 456 24.06 -3.89 14.72
CA GLN A 456 22.83 -4.18 15.41
C GLN A 456 22.29 -5.53 14.95
N LYS A 457 21.96 -6.38 15.92
CA LYS A 457 21.16 -7.60 15.69
C LYS A 457 19.88 -7.51 16.49
N SER A 458 18.74 -7.77 15.85
CA SER A 458 17.43 -7.76 16.49
C SER A 458 16.67 -9.01 16.13
N ILE A 459 16.18 -9.73 17.14
CA ILE A 459 15.29 -10.88 16.98
C ILE A 459 13.98 -10.54 17.69
N ALA A 460 12.87 -10.68 17.01
CA ALA A 460 11.54 -10.44 17.60
C ALA A 460 10.60 -11.62 17.36
N ASN A 461 9.85 -11.97 18.40
CA ASN A 461 8.77 -12.95 18.36
C ASN A 461 7.49 -12.30 18.87
N ASN A 462 6.40 -12.49 18.14
CA ASN A 462 5.08 -12.04 18.54
C ASN A 462 4.06 -13.15 18.35
N ILE A 463 3.24 -13.39 19.37
CA ILE A 463 2.10 -14.29 19.31
C ILE A 463 0.87 -13.47 19.66
N THR A 464 -0.15 -13.50 18.81
CA THR A 464 -1.44 -12.87 19.05
C THR A 464 -2.53 -13.93 18.95
N LEU A 465 -3.37 -14.05 19.99
CA LEU A 465 -4.59 -14.85 19.99
C LEU A 465 -5.77 -13.93 20.21
N LYS A 466 -6.80 -14.04 19.38
CA LYS A 466 -7.94 -13.13 19.41
C LYS A 466 -9.25 -13.87 19.20
N GLY A 467 -10.27 -13.50 19.98
CA GLY A 467 -11.63 -13.96 19.82
C GLY A 467 -12.59 -12.76 19.85
N ASP A 468 -13.43 -12.65 18.83
CA ASP A 468 -14.47 -11.63 18.71
C ASP A 468 -15.84 -12.28 18.57
N CYS A 469 -16.85 -11.70 19.19
CA CYS A 469 -18.25 -12.11 19.10
C CYS A 469 -19.13 -10.89 18.79
N GLU A 470 -19.97 -11.02 17.78
CA GLU A 470 -21.07 -10.11 17.46
C GLU A 470 -22.38 -10.85 17.65
N GLN A 471 -23.26 -10.33 18.50
CA GLN A 471 -24.56 -10.90 18.78
C GLN A 471 -25.66 -9.87 18.54
N ASN A 472 -26.56 -10.15 17.60
CA ASN A 472 -27.75 -9.37 17.38
C ASN A 472 -28.81 -9.75 18.43
N LEU A 473 -28.94 -8.95 19.49
CA LEU A 473 -29.86 -9.19 20.59
C LEU A 473 -31.31 -8.94 20.17
N SER A 474 -31.52 -7.94 19.30
CA SER A 474 -32.82 -7.59 18.74
C SER A 474 -32.65 -6.84 17.41
N LYS A 475 -33.73 -6.41 16.79
CA LYS A 475 -33.68 -5.52 15.60
C LYS A 475 -33.04 -4.16 15.91
N VAL A 476 -33.00 -3.75 17.19
CA VAL A 476 -32.48 -2.47 17.65
C VAL A 476 -31.08 -2.63 18.23
N PHE A 477 -30.82 -3.66 19.02
CA PHE A 477 -29.58 -3.79 19.78
C PHE A 477 -28.65 -4.89 19.25
N SER A 478 -27.37 -4.55 19.06
CA SER A 478 -26.28 -5.48 18.78
C SER A 478 -25.17 -5.33 19.82
N LEU A 479 -24.72 -6.46 20.35
CA LEU A 479 -23.63 -6.57 21.31
C LEU A 479 -22.37 -7.04 20.58
N PHE A 480 -21.26 -6.36 20.82
CA PHE A 480 -19.93 -6.75 20.36
C PHE A 480 -19.04 -6.97 21.58
N SER A 481 -18.32 -8.04 21.60
CA SER A 481 -17.37 -8.33 22.68
C SER A 481 -16.16 -9.06 22.10
N GLY A 482 -15.02 -8.94 22.75
CA GLY A 482 -13.84 -9.67 22.34
C GLY A 482 -12.73 -9.62 23.36
N ILE A 483 -11.81 -10.55 23.18
CA ILE A 483 -10.60 -10.70 23.97
C ILE A 483 -9.41 -10.95 23.06
N GLU A 484 -8.28 -10.33 23.37
CA GLU A 484 -7.04 -10.48 22.62
C GLU A 484 -5.88 -10.64 23.61
N TYR A 485 -5.08 -11.68 23.42
CA TYR A 485 -3.82 -11.89 24.12
C TYR A 485 -2.66 -11.67 23.17
N VAL A 486 -1.71 -10.82 23.56
CA VAL A 486 -0.50 -10.54 22.79
C VAL A 486 0.73 -10.80 23.66
N SER A 487 1.64 -11.61 23.16
CA SER A 487 2.95 -11.85 23.77
C SER A 487 4.05 -11.42 22.81
N THR A 488 4.84 -10.45 23.18
CA THR A 488 5.97 -9.94 22.38
C THR A 488 7.26 -10.12 23.15
N GLN A 489 8.27 -10.66 22.49
CA GLN A 489 9.64 -10.75 22.96
C GLN A 489 10.55 -10.16 21.92
N ARG A 490 11.53 -9.36 22.33
CA ARG A 490 12.56 -8.83 21.44
C ARG A 490 13.91 -8.84 22.12
N ASP A 491 14.88 -9.40 21.43
CA ASP A 491 16.29 -9.40 21.77
C ASP A 491 17.03 -8.44 20.85
N GLY A 492 17.72 -7.46 21.41
CA GLY A 492 18.55 -6.50 20.70
C GLY A 492 20.01 -6.62 21.17
N LYS A 493 20.94 -6.79 20.24
CA LYS A 493 22.38 -6.71 20.50
C LYS A 493 22.94 -5.55 19.71
N TYR A 494 23.69 -4.70 20.37
CA TYR A 494 24.26 -3.49 19.79
C TYR A 494 25.74 -3.46 20.10
N LYS A 495 26.56 -3.26 19.09
CA LYS A 495 27.99 -3.17 19.20
C LYS A 495 28.46 -1.86 18.58
N THR A 496 29.04 -1.01 19.40
CA THR A 496 29.83 0.15 19.03
C THR A 496 31.25 -0.07 19.59
N THR A 497 31.86 0.88 20.26
CA THR A 497 33.05 0.67 21.12
C THR A 497 32.76 -0.28 22.28
N ASN A 498 31.51 -0.27 22.78
CA ASN A 498 31.00 -1.17 23.82
C ASN A 498 29.85 -2.02 23.30
N SER A 499 29.74 -3.27 23.76
CA SER A 499 28.63 -4.15 23.43
C SER A 499 27.53 -4.01 24.49
N ASN A 500 26.32 -3.71 24.06
CA ASN A 500 25.13 -3.66 24.90
C ASN A 500 24.07 -4.65 24.41
N THR A 501 23.33 -5.24 25.33
CA THR A 501 22.19 -6.08 25.00
C THR A 501 20.93 -5.52 25.65
N ASP A 502 19.87 -5.39 24.84
CA ASP A 502 18.54 -5.01 25.31
C ASP A 502 17.58 -6.17 25.07
N PHE A 503 16.85 -6.54 26.08
CA PHE A 503 15.82 -7.56 25.98
C PHE A 503 14.54 -7.05 26.62
N PHE A 504 13.39 -7.23 25.96
CA PHE A 504 12.11 -6.97 26.60
C PHE A 504 11.11 -8.07 26.35
N ARG A 505 10.24 -8.25 27.34
CA ARG A 505 9.05 -9.10 27.31
C ARG A 505 7.83 -8.26 27.59
N GLN A 506 6.84 -8.39 26.74
CA GLN A 506 5.56 -7.74 26.92
C GLN A 506 4.44 -8.76 26.79
N LYS A 507 3.57 -8.81 27.79
CA LYS A 507 2.31 -9.56 27.74
C LYS A 507 1.16 -8.56 27.85
N GLN A 508 0.21 -8.68 26.95
CA GLN A 508 -1.00 -7.84 26.97
C GLN A 508 -2.23 -8.70 26.95
N LEU A 509 -3.20 -8.33 27.75
CA LEU A 509 -4.56 -8.85 27.70
C LEU A 509 -5.49 -7.68 27.44
N ILE A 510 -6.19 -7.71 26.32
CA ILE A 510 -7.08 -6.67 25.83
C ILE A 510 -8.48 -7.25 25.79
N GLY A 511 -9.45 -6.56 26.39
CA GLY A 511 -10.85 -6.94 26.35
C GLY A 511 -11.72 -5.76 25.98
N TYR A 512 -12.86 -6.00 25.35
CA TYR A 512 -13.85 -4.96 25.11
C TYR A 512 -15.27 -5.51 25.11
N VAL A 513 -16.19 -4.61 25.46
CA VAL A 513 -17.63 -4.79 25.27
C VAL A 513 -18.18 -3.52 24.65
N ALA A 514 -18.98 -3.64 23.61
CA ALA A 514 -19.65 -2.53 22.95
C ALA A 514 -21.12 -2.85 22.70
N LEU A 515 -22.00 -1.92 23.01
CA LEU A 515 -23.42 -1.98 22.70
C LEU A 515 -23.72 -0.95 21.61
N GLN A 516 -24.30 -1.42 20.51
CA GLN A 516 -24.81 -0.57 19.44
C GLN A 516 -26.34 -0.60 19.45
N ALA A 517 -26.95 0.57 19.38
CA ALA A 517 -28.39 0.75 19.26
C ALA A 517 -28.73 1.39 17.93
N ASN A 518 -29.47 0.69 17.05
CA ASN A 518 -30.08 1.24 15.85
C ASN A 518 -31.52 1.65 16.21
N ILE A 519 -31.67 2.84 16.82
CA ILE A 519 -32.94 3.31 17.44
C ILE A 519 -34.06 3.36 16.41
N ASN A 520 -33.71 3.87 15.22
CA ASN A 520 -34.58 3.83 14.03
C ASN A 520 -33.71 3.89 12.75
N LYS A 521 -34.33 4.12 11.59
CA LYS A 521 -33.59 4.21 10.31
C LYS A 521 -32.60 5.38 10.25
N ARG A 522 -32.77 6.39 11.12
CA ARG A 522 -32.01 7.64 11.10
C ARG A 522 -31.00 7.75 12.26
N TRP A 523 -31.32 7.22 13.44
CA TRP A 523 -30.50 7.36 14.65
C TRP A 523 -29.79 6.08 15.01
N ARG A 524 -28.49 6.20 15.26
CA ARG A 524 -27.64 5.15 15.80
C ARG A 524 -26.81 5.69 16.96
N ALA A 525 -26.68 4.90 18.01
CA ALA A 525 -25.77 5.17 19.12
C ALA A 525 -24.88 3.95 19.38
N GLN A 526 -23.64 4.18 19.80
CA GLN A 526 -22.70 3.14 20.21
C GLN A 526 -21.97 3.58 21.46
N ALA A 527 -21.87 2.68 22.42
CA ALA A 527 -21.05 2.84 23.62
C ALA A 527 -20.15 1.62 23.77
N GLN A 528 -18.86 1.86 24.00
CA GLN A 528 -17.87 0.82 24.17
C GLN A 528 -17.01 1.11 25.40
N MET A 529 -16.65 0.06 26.14
CA MET A 529 -15.59 0.05 27.12
C MET A 529 -14.52 -0.95 26.70
N GLY A 530 -13.33 -0.44 26.41
CA GLY A 530 -12.12 -1.23 26.20
C GLY A 530 -11.26 -1.24 27.47
N MET A 531 -10.62 -2.36 27.74
CA MET A 531 -9.65 -2.54 28.83
C MET A 531 -8.38 -3.16 28.29
N GLU A 532 -7.23 -2.65 28.72
CA GLU A 532 -5.93 -3.18 28.34
C GLU A 532 -5.08 -3.36 29.60
N PHE A 533 -4.73 -4.61 29.89
CA PHE A 533 -3.73 -4.96 30.89
C PHE A 533 -2.40 -5.24 30.20
N ILE A 534 -1.32 -4.61 30.68
CA ILE A 534 0.03 -4.76 30.14
C ILE A 534 0.96 -5.17 31.29
N ASP A 535 1.74 -6.21 31.09
CA ASP A 535 2.92 -6.58 31.89
C ASP A 535 4.16 -6.42 30.99
N PHE A 536 4.95 -5.37 31.22
CA PHE A 536 6.15 -5.03 30.46
C PHE A 536 7.37 -5.17 31.34
N LYS A 537 8.39 -5.93 30.86
CA LYS A 537 9.67 -6.13 31.51
C LYS A 537 10.78 -5.78 30.53
N TYR A 538 11.69 -4.94 30.97
CA TYR A 538 12.87 -4.52 30.23
C TYR A 538 14.15 -4.93 30.95
N PHE A 539 15.09 -5.47 30.20
CA PHE A 539 16.39 -5.90 30.69
C PHE A 539 17.48 -5.21 29.86
N LYS A 540 18.51 -4.72 30.53
CA LYS A 540 19.72 -4.21 29.91
C LYS A 540 20.90 -5.03 30.42
N ASN A 541 21.70 -5.59 29.50
CA ASN A 541 22.81 -6.47 29.84
C ASN A 541 22.38 -7.54 30.88
N GLU A 542 21.27 -8.23 30.58
CA GLU A 542 20.67 -9.28 31.42
C GLU A 542 20.09 -8.82 32.77
N THR A 543 20.27 -7.56 33.14
CA THR A 543 19.75 -7.01 34.39
C THR A 543 18.38 -6.35 34.16
N ILE A 544 17.40 -6.69 34.99
CA ILE A 544 16.07 -6.05 34.91
C ILE A 544 16.16 -4.59 35.35
N ILE A 545 15.55 -3.71 34.55
CA ILE A 545 15.45 -2.29 34.87
C ILE A 545 14.05 -2.03 35.41
N ASN A 546 13.92 -1.93 36.72
CA ASN A 546 12.64 -1.82 37.43
C ASN A 546 11.87 -0.54 37.10
N GLU A 547 12.55 0.57 36.85
CA GLU A 547 11.95 1.84 36.48
C GLU A 547 11.13 1.77 35.19
N GLN A 548 11.52 0.84 34.29
CA GLN A 548 10.87 0.60 32.99
C GLN A 548 9.91 -0.58 33.03
N SER A 549 10.13 -1.53 33.95
CA SER A 549 9.31 -2.73 34.09
C SER A 549 8.02 -2.39 34.84
N LYS A 550 6.88 -2.35 34.13
CA LYS A 550 5.60 -1.87 34.68
C LYS A 550 4.44 -2.77 34.34
N ARG A 551 3.56 -2.92 35.33
CA ARG A 551 2.20 -3.45 35.12
C ARG A 551 1.22 -2.28 35.10
N SER A 552 0.30 -2.28 34.15
CA SER A 552 -0.72 -1.24 34.06
C SER A 552 -2.03 -1.76 33.51
N LEU A 553 -3.13 -1.28 34.09
CA LEU A 553 -4.47 -1.47 33.55
C LEU A 553 -4.97 -0.13 33.01
N LYS A 554 -5.55 -0.14 31.84
CA LYS A 554 -6.01 1.06 31.13
C LYS A 554 -7.42 0.88 30.65
N TYR A 555 -8.21 1.95 30.74
CA TYR A 555 -9.59 2.01 30.27
C TYR A 555 -9.68 2.90 29.04
N LEU A 556 -10.35 2.41 28.00
CA LEU A 556 -10.43 3.02 26.67
C LEU A 556 -11.90 3.14 26.24
N PRO A 557 -12.64 4.10 26.82
CA PRO A 557 -14.02 4.35 26.42
C PRO A 557 -14.11 4.95 25.01
N LYS A 558 -15.13 4.53 24.25
CA LYS A 558 -15.57 5.14 22.99
C LYS A 558 -17.08 5.32 23.04
N LEU A 559 -17.54 6.47 22.59
CA LEU A 559 -18.95 6.82 22.50
C LEU A 559 -19.21 7.45 21.13
N SER A 560 -20.29 7.09 20.47
CA SER A 560 -20.74 7.82 19.30
C SER A 560 -22.25 7.84 19.18
N VAL A 561 -22.75 8.94 18.61
CA VAL A 561 -24.15 9.12 18.22
C VAL A 561 -24.16 9.65 16.80
N SER A 562 -24.94 9.05 15.94
CA SER A 562 -25.09 9.49 14.56
C SER A 562 -26.54 9.62 14.16
N TYR A 563 -26.79 10.63 13.33
CA TYR A 563 -28.05 10.88 12.63
C TYR A 563 -27.81 10.85 11.14
N GLU A 564 -28.66 10.20 10.38
CA GLU A 564 -28.54 10.08 8.94
C GLU A 564 -29.94 10.15 8.27
N ASN A 565 -30.05 10.94 7.21
CA ASN A 565 -31.14 10.87 6.25
C ASN A 565 -30.56 10.81 4.82
N GLU A 566 -31.36 11.02 3.78
CA GLU A 566 -30.94 10.86 2.38
C GLU A 566 -29.78 11.78 1.99
N ASP A 567 -29.81 13.05 2.43
CA ASP A 567 -28.86 14.08 2.02
C ASP A 567 -27.91 14.52 3.14
N PHE A 568 -28.24 14.20 4.40
CA PHE A 568 -27.54 14.72 5.56
C PHE A 568 -27.12 13.60 6.50
N SER A 569 -25.87 13.64 6.95
CA SER A 569 -25.40 12.82 8.05
C SER A 569 -24.57 13.63 9.05
N LEU A 570 -24.77 13.36 10.33
CA LEU A 570 -24.02 13.94 11.43
C LEU A 570 -23.58 12.82 12.37
N GLU A 571 -22.30 12.78 12.71
CA GLU A 571 -21.77 11.91 13.76
C GLU A 571 -21.00 12.75 14.77
N LEU A 572 -21.32 12.57 16.05
CA LEU A 572 -20.54 13.04 17.18
C LEU A 572 -19.88 11.83 17.83
N SER A 573 -18.56 11.85 17.97
CA SER A 573 -17.81 10.74 18.56
C SER A 573 -16.77 11.23 19.57
N TYR A 574 -16.66 10.49 20.67
CA TYR A 574 -15.61 10.62 21.68
C TYR A 574 -14.80 9.34 21.76
N ASN A 575 -13.47 9.47 21.68
CA ASN A 575 -12.53 8.35 21.78
C ASN A 575 -11.41 8.70 22.75
N LYS A 576 -11.05 7.74 23.60
CA LYS A 576 -9.80 7.78 24.34
C LYS A 576 -8.87 6.72 23.78
N THR A 577 -7.71 7.13 23.25
CA THR A 577 -6.67 6.25 22.70
C THR A 577 -5.35 6.43 23.44
N ILE A 578 -4.44 5.48 23.25
CA ILE A 578 -3.10 5.48 23.82
C ILE A 578 -2.10 5.53 22.68
N ASP A 579 -1.19 6.49 22.73
CA ASP A 579 0.01 6.50 21.93
C ASP A 579 1.16 5.92 22.75
N LYS A 580 1.74 4.82 22.25
CA LYS A 580 2.79 4.06 22.94
C LYS A 580 4.13 4.40 22.32
N PRO A 581 5.17 4.71 23.12
CA PRO A 581 6.51 4.84 22.58
C PRO A 581 6.90 3.55 21.86
N SER A 582 7.56 3.69 20.71
CA SER A 582 8.14 2.55 20.01
C SER A 582 9.27 1.93 20.82
N TYR A 583 9.58 0.68 20.56
CA TYR A 583 10.67 -0.01 21.26
C TYR A 583 12.04 0.66 21.04
N ASN A 584 12.27 1.27 19.88
CA ASN A 584 13.49 2.04 19.63
C ASN A 584 13.55 3.32 20.48
N GLN A 585 12.40 3.95 20.74
CA GLN A 585 12.31 5.12 21.63
C GLN A 585 12.53 4.74 23.11
N LEU A 586 12.18 3.50 23.49
CA LEU A 586 12.39 2.96 24.83
C LEU A 586 13.77 2.34 25.03
N SER A 587 14.52 2.07 23.97
CA SER A 587 15.88 1.53 24.07
C SER A 587 16.81 2.56 24.72
N SER A 588 17.74 2.12 25.55
CA SER A 588 18.79 2.98 26.08
C SER A 588 19.98 3.12 25.13
N ASN A 589 19.89 2.61 23.92
CA ASN A 589 20.96 2.64 22.95
C ASN A 589 21.01 3.98 22.21
N SER A 590 22.22 4.41 21.94
CA SER A 590 22.51 5.63 21.23
C SER A 590 22.88 5.34 19.78
N PHE A 591 22.46 6.20 18.92
CA PHE A 591 22.75 6.13 17.49
C PHE A 591 23.23 7.50 17.01
N MET A 592 24.42 7.58 16.42
CA MET A 592 24.93 8.81 15.85
C MET A 592 24.52 8.91 14.38
N SER A 593 23.82 9.97 14.05
CA SER A 593 23.46 10.30 12.66
C SER A 593 24.64 10.98 11.94
N ASN A 594 25.31 11.87 12.65
CA ASN A 594 26.56 12.53 12.28
C ASN A 594 27.29 12.95 13.56
N LYS A 595 28.45 13.62 13.43
CA LYS A 595 29.28 14.05 14.56
C LYS A 595 28.53 14.90 15.62
N TYR A 596 27.54 15.67 15.19
CA TYR A 596 26.82 16.62 16.06
C TYR A 596 25.41 16.13 16.42
N LEU A 597 24.88 15.10 15.75
CA LEU A 597 23.51 14.63 15.94
C LEU A 597 23.53 13.17 16.41
N ARG A 598 23.16 12.98 17.66
CA ARG A 598 22.98 11.69 18.30
C ARG A 598 21.52 11.47 18.64
N TRP A 599 21.01 10.32 18.33
CA TRP A 599 19.68 9.88 18.72
C TRP A 599 19.80 8.94 19.91
N ASP A 600 19.19 9.30 21.01
CA ASP A 600 19.08 8.47 22.20
C ASP A 600 17.64 8.08 22.41
N GLY A 601 17.37 6.82 22.71
CA GLY A 601 16.07 6.44 23.24
C GLY A 601 15.96 6.87 24.70
N ASN A 602 14.75 7.04 25.16
CA ASN A 602 14.47 7.35 26.57
C ASN A 602 13.62 6.23 27.19
N PRO A 603 14.26 5.38 27.99
CA PRO A 603 13.56 4.25 28.62
C PRO A 603 12.52 4.66 29.64
N THR A 604 12.51 5.91 30.10
CA THR A 604 11.52 6.41 31.09
C THR A 604 10.26 6.97 30.44
N LEU A 605 10.17 6.98 29.10
CA LEU A 605 8.98 7.45 28.39
C LEU A 605 7.71 6.74 28.87
N ARG A 606 6.66 7.52 29.06
CA ARG A 606 5.34 7.03 29.45
C ARG A 606 4.44 7.00 28.22
N ASN A 607 3.40 6.19 28.27
CA ASN A 607 2.36 6.24 27.25
C ASN A 607 1.64 7.58 27.31
N SER A 608 1.39 8.14 26.14
CA SER A 608 0.55 9.31 25.96
C SER A 608 -0.91 8.92 25.83
N TYR A 609 -1.81 9.71 26.39
CA TYR A 609 -3.27 9.51 26.29
C TYR A 609 -3.85 10.62 25.43
N VAL A 610 -4.58 10.22 24.40
CA VAL A 610 -5.26 11.15 23.50
C VAL A 610 -6.77 11.05 23.72
N HIS A 611 -7.38 12.13 24.13
CA HIS A 611 -8.83 12.31 24.24
C HIS A 611 -9.28 13.10 23.02
N SER A 612 -10.08 12.50 22.14
CA SER A 612 -10.54 13.13 20.91
C SER A 612 -12.06 13.23 20.90
N LEU A 613 -12.56 14.42 20.63
CA LEU A 613 -13.96 14.68 20.32
C LEU A 613 -14.03 15.09 18.85
N THR A 614 -14.78 14.35 18.05
CA THR A 614 -14.87 14.56 16.60
C THR A 614 -16.32 14.72 16.19
N THR A 615 -16.59 15.73 15.37
CA THR A 615 -17.89 15.94 14.71
C THR A 615 -17.68 15.82 13.21
N ASP A 616 -18.32 14.86 12.60
CA ASP A 616 -18.30 14.64 11.14
C ASP A 616 -19.70 14.96 10.59
N LEU A 617 -19.77 15.89 9.66
CA LEU A 617 -20.99 16.35 9.00
C LEU A 617 -20.85 16.16 7.49
N THR A 618 -21.84 15.55 6.87
CA THR A 618 -21.95 15.44 5.42
C THR A 618 -23.30 16.01 4.98
N TYR A 619 -23.30 16.88 3.99
CA TYR A 619 -24.49 17.39 3.35
C TYR A 619 -24.29 17.40 1.82
N GLY A 620 -25.05 16.57 1.12
CA GLY A 620 -24.87 16.40 -0.33
C GLY A 620 -23.45 16.02 -0.69
N TRP A 621 -22.76 16.88 -1.41
CA TRP A 621 -21.35 16.72 -1.82
C TRP A 621 -20.34 17.24 -0.79
N ALA A 622 -20.77 18.03 0.19
CA ALA A 622 -19.91 18.69 1.16
C ALA A 622 -19.65 17.78 2.39
N ASN A 623 -18.40 17.70 2.82
CA ASN A 623 -17.99 17.00 4.04
C ASN A 623 -17.19 17.95 4.93
N LEU A 624 -17.59 18.05 6.19
CA LEU A 624 -16.90 18.83 7.22
C LEU A 624 -16.55 17.91 8.39
N SER A 625 -15.27 17.86 8.76
CA SER A 625 -14.80 17.15 9.95
C SER A 625 -14.11 18.14 10.89
N LEU A 626 -14.63 18.27 12.10
CA LEU A 626 -14.06 19.07 13.18
C LEU A 626 -13.57 18.11 14.26
N SER A 627 -12.30 18.25 14.66
CA SER A 627 -11.72 17.42 15.71
C SER A 627 -11.02 18.30 16.75
N TYR A 628 -11.37 18.06 18.01
CA TYR A 628 -10.65 18.58 19.16
C TYR A 628 -9.95 17.44 19.89
N SER A 629 -8.63 17.54 20.06
CA SER A 629 -7.84 16.51 20.73
C SER A 629 -7.03 17.10 21.88
N ARG A 630 -7.12 16.47 23.05
CA ARG A 630 -6.30 16.78 24.22
C ARG A 630 -5.33 15.62 24.47
N VAL A 631 -4.03 15.91 24.40
CA VAL A 631 -2.96 14.96 24.68
C VAL A 631 -2.48 15.13 26.11
N LYS A 632 -2.44 14.05 26.87
CA LYS A 632 -1.88 13.98 28.22
C LYS A 632 -0.63 13.11 28.19
N ASP A 633 0.44 13.54 28.89
CA ASP A 633 1.73 12.84 28.96
C ASP A 633 2.34 12.63 27.56
N GLY A 634 2.21 13.63 26.66
CA GLY A 634 2.79 13.61 25.32
C GLY A 634 4.31 13.56 25.39
N PHE A 635 4.92 12.72 24.53
CA PHE A 635 6.36 12.67 24.35
C PHE A 635 6.75 13.30 23.01
N LEU A 636 7.80 14.11 23.06
CA LEU A 636 8.33 14.79 21.88
C LEU A 636 9.77 14.35 21.65
N LYS A 637 10.18 14.33 20.40
CA LYS A 637 11.60 14.25 20.06
C LYS A 637 12.25 15.59 20.42
N SER A 638 13.29 15.55 21.24
CA SER A 638 14.14 16.71 21.48
C SER A 638 15.53 16.45 20.91
N ALA A 639 16.10 17.42 20.22
CA ALA A 639 17.49 17.38 19.81
C ALA A 639 18.36 17.89 20.97
N HIS A 640 19.35 17.08 21.36
CA HIS A 640 20.41 17.50 22.27
C HIS A 640 21.70 17.69 21.47
N CYS A 641 22.27 18.87 21.58
CA CYS A 641 23.58 19.16 21.00
C CYS A 641 24.66 18.53 21.86
N LEU A 642 25.52 17.74 21.25
CA LEU A 642 26.79 17.34 21.86
C LEU A 642 27.78 18.47 21.63
N ILE A 643 28.03 19.27 22.66
CA ILE A 643 29.15 20.21 22.64
C ILE A 643 30.40 19.38 22.85
N PRO A 644 31.36 19.34 21.92
CA PRO A 644 32.65 18.74 22.18
C PRO A 644 33.25 19.39 23.44
N LYS A 645 33.63 18.61 24.40
CA LYS A 645 34.48 19.15 25.48
C LYS A 645 35.75 19.62 24.84
N ALA A 646 36.05 20.93 24.99
CA ALA A 646 37.33 21.52 24.58
C ALA A 646 38.48 20.84 25.28
#